data_0c309c5884194376613c6e24c2270597
#
_entry.id   0c309c5884194376613c6e24c2270597
#
_cell.length_a   1.000
_cell.length_b   1.000
_cell.length_c   1.000
_cell.angle_alpha   90.00
_cell.angle_beta   90.00
_cell.angle_gamma   90.00
#
_symmetry.space_group_name_H-M   'P 1'
#
loop_
_entity.id
_entity.type
_entity.pdbx_description
1 polymer ?
#
loop_
_entity_poly.entity_id
_entity_poly.type
_entity_poly.pdbx_seq_one_letter_code
_entity_poly.pdbx_strand_id
1 'polypeptide(L)'
;MKTCPPSKLALTFWFALGLPAALLAQTAPSAPPAPPREEEVVRLETFVVNTEKDTGYIAVDSLAGGRTNTPIKLTSASISSLTRTFIDDLGIQNIREALKWSPNVVPEDPNAGKGFGGAAFHDWAFNYRGAGAGEQGGPGPTRNYFSFFQNQDAYNIERVEFLHGPNSIIFGLGTVGGQLSAYTKVPRLDKDFIQPGLVVDSNRSVRFELDVNRRVSDNLAVRVNAVNDNNNGWRENDVNKFSAADVALLYKLGDNTQLRLEGEYAKIHKTLISTTIPDKLSGWDGVTASQTWGATPTGGSARTEHIQNAGAWGDWLNPFWVYIPGLGSKSLMGWAGGWASTTSQTETWAALNYAPHRGWYPAKIKLPWHSTYVSTDKIPVLPSRDWSYGSGQSDIDYRDFTAFIDHRINDNFDFTASFYRYTDSQSAKDYEGTGGAAIDINKQLPDGTTNPNFGQAFADFFLSRQTQSRSVTEARAQLNYHFEATLFGVSWKQLFSASTSTKELKQSARQYLGQVGNGTTITNPADWVQNMIWGRIYLDHPNQVMNAPEVAPNGRQISYMPKADGYWFDFDDTFKPKDYAIMSQSRFLDDALSVTLGARKEKYTEHLRELRRGPNLTDRISDESKDADTLSAGAVYFHSSGIGAVVNMSKNIQPPHAGSQPLLNGQRPDPERGKGLEYGLRYSSNDGKYYATLIRYDTKSEGHLVENPIGLRNVWQKYNNALGNPTESGNGNLAFSDTTSLDVTGYEFEITANPTRNLRLQASYGKPDAKIIDYYPGSRQYVAANLGTWNAVVNNSALDPSRRADLQAAIASVQNSLDQARPGAKNLGLVKYTAAFFANYTFTGEMLQGFSAGAGVSYTGRTYAGIFDGREYYGSAVTNTSAVLAYETKFRGIPTRLALNIDNVLDQKDPIVTGYHWGYTDEAGNHIRDGYYFQAPRTFRLSARFTF
;
A
#
# COMPACT_ATOMS: atom_id res chain seq x y z
N MET A 1 -24.13 7.55 40.82
CA MET A 1 -24.66 8.65 40.00
C MET A 1 -24.99 8.04 38.65
N LYS A 2 -26.14 8.41 38.11
CA LYS A 2 -26.84 7.67 37.05
C LYS A 2 -26.04 7.58 35.75
N THR A 3 -25.85 6.36 35.25
CA THR A 3 -25.31 6.02 33.94
C THR A 3 -26.38 6.25 32.88
N CYS A 4 -26.04 7.06 31.89
CA CYS A 4 -26.82 7.20 30.65
C CYS A 4 -26.27 6.18 29.62
N PRO A 5 -27.12 5.43 28.92
CA PRO A 5 -26.66 4.49 27.89
C PRO A 5 -26.41 5.23 26.58
N PRO A 6 -25.48 4.73 25.71
CA PRO A 6 -25.26 5.34 24.41
C PRO A 6 -26.41 5.03 23.46
N SER A 7 -26.95 6.06 22.89
CA SER A 7 -27.98 6.01 21.85
C SER A 7 -27.43 5.39 20.57
N LYS A 8 -27.95 4.23 20.21
CA LYS A 8 -27.79 3.61 18.89
C LYS A 8 -28.55 4.45 17.86
N LEU A 9 -27.87 5.31 17.12
CA LEU A 9 -28.38 5.85 15.87
C LEU A 9 -28.11 4.83 14.76
N ALA A 10 -29.08 3.93 14.55
CA ALA A 10 -29.14 3.13 13.35
C ALA A 10 -29.73 4.03 12.25
N LEU A 11 -28.87 4.57 11.39
CA LEU A 11 -29.30 5.19 10.13
C LEU A 11 -29.74 4.09 9.17
N THR A 12 -31.04 3.81 9.19
CA THR A 12 -31.69 3.00 8.16
C THR A 12 -31.98 3.92 6.98
N PHE A 13 -31.16 3.84 5.94
CA PHE A 13 -31.45 4.48 4.66
C PHE A 13 -32.56 3.70 3.95
N TRP A 14 -33.78 4.22 4.03
CA TRP A 14 -34.87 3.86 3.12
C TRP A 14 -34.71 4.67 1.83
N PHE A 15 -34.31 4.01 0.76
CA PHE A 15 -34.48 4.54 -0.58
C PHE A 15 -35.95 4.40 -0.96
N ALA A 16 -36.74 5.45 -0.72
CA ALA A 16 -38.05 5.59 -1.31
C ALA A 16 -37.88 6.14 -2.73
N LEU A 17 -37.99 5.27 -3.72
CA LEU A 17 -38.23 5.63 -5.12
C LEU A 17 -39.66 6.19 -5.24
N GLY A 18 -39.80 7.48 -5.01
CA GLY A 18 -41.00 8.24 -5.34
C GLY A 18 -40.79 9.02 -6.64
N LEU A 19 -41.26 8.50 -7.75
CA LEU A 19 -41.41 9.25 -8.98
C LEU A 19 -42.56 10.27 -8.82
N PRO A 20 -42.36 11.56 -9.05
CA PRO A 20 -43.48 12.43 -9.39
C PRO A 20 -43.67 12.42 -10.91
N ALA A 21 -44.79 11.83 -11.34
CA ALA A 21 -45.33 12.07 -12.65
C ALA A 21 -45.94 13.49 -12.73
N ALA A 22 -45.84 14.06 -13.92
CA ALA A 22 -46.52 15.22 -14.42
C ALA A 22 -45.88 16.60 -14.17
N LEU A 23 -45.14 17.06 -15.18
CA LEU A 23 -45.18 18.48 -15.58
C LEU A 23 -45.44 18.57 -17.07
N LEU A 24 -46.58 19.19 -17.33
CA LEU A 24 -47.20 19.38 -18.63
C LEU A 24 -46.30 20.20 -19.59
N ALA A 25 -46.40 19.80 -20.84
CA ALA A 25 -45.79 20.41 -22.01
C ALA A 25 -46.05 21.90 -22.11
N GLN A 26 -44.96 22.67 -22.28
CA GLN A 26 -44.99 23.91 -23.04
C GLN A 26 -44.12 23.72 -24.28
N THR A 27 -44.76 23.78 -25.46
CA THR A 27 -44.14 23.80 -26.77
C THR A 27 -43.34 25.10 -26.95
N ALA A 28 -42.03 25.01 -26.98
CA ALA A 28 -41.17 26.08 -27.49
C ALA A 28 -40.97 25.89 -28.99
N PRO A 29 -40.78 26.98 -29.74
CA PRO A 29 -40.66 26.94 -31.23
C PRO A 29 -39.39 26.18 -31.63
N SER A 30 -39.51 25.38 -32.68
CA SER A 30 -38.44 24.60 -33.27
C SER A 30 -37.28 25.48 -33.71
N ALA A 31 -36.09 25.21 -33.12
CA ALA A 31 -34.83 25.72 -33.61
C ALA A 31 -34.51 25.13 -34.99
N PRO A 32 -33.82 25.88 -35.90
CA PRO A 32 -33.44 25.38 -37.20
C PRO A 32 -32.51 24.15 -37.05
N PRO A 33 -32.54 23.19 -38.00
CA PRO A 33 -31.72 22.00 -37.93
C PRO A 33 -30.24 22.39 -37.86
N ALA A 34 -29.54 21.80 -36.90
CA ALA A 34 -28.10 21.93 -36.78
C ALA A 34 -27.43 21.40 -38.06
N PRO A 35 -26.34 22.04 -38.54
CA PRO A 35 -25.63 21.53 -39.72
C PRO A 35 -25.19 20.09 -39.44
N PRO A 36 -25.10 19.24 -40.49
CA PRO A 36 -24.67 17.86 -40.32
C PRO A 36 -23.31 17.86 -39.62
N ARG A 37 -23.20 17.16 -38.51
CA ARG A 37 -21.92 16.91 -37.87
C ARG A 37 -21.07 16.19 -38.91
N GLU A 38 -19.98 16.82 -39.36
CA GLU A 38 -18.93 16.11 -40.06
C GLU A 38 -18.56 14.90 -39.19
N GLU A 39 -18.67 13.71 -39.76
CA GLU A 39 -18.18 12.49 -39.13
C GLU A 39 -16.68 12.67 -38.93
N GLU A 40 -16.31 13.04 -37.71
CA GLU A 40 -14.90 13.07 -37.29
C GLU A 40 -14.41 11.64 -37.41
N VAL A 41 -13.59 11.34 -38.43
CA VAL A 41 -12.87 10.08 -38.55
C VAL A 41 -12.21 9.82 -37.20
N VAL A 42 -12.65 8.78 -36.51
CA VAL A 42 -12.13 8.44 -35.19
C VAL A 42 -10.65 8.17 -35.33
N ARG A 43 -9.84 9.18 -35.06
CA ARG A 43 -8.38 9.04 -35.02
C ARG A 43 -8.03 8.17 -33.83
N LEU A 44 -7.53 6.96 -34.08
CA LEU A 44 -7.00 6.08 -33.06
C LEU A 44 -5.63 6.61 -32.63
N GLU A 45 -5.62 7.53 -31.66
CA GLU A 45 -4.39 7.92 -30.97
C GLU A 45 -4.00 6.78 -30.03
N THR A 46 -2.88 6.15 -30.31
CA THR A 46 -2.60 4.81 -29.80
C THR A 46 -1.96 4.76 -28.40
N PHE A 47 -1.35 5.85 -27.90
CA PHE A 47 -0.73 5.87 -26.55
C PHE A 47 -1.01 7.15 -25.77
N VAL A 48 -1.94 7.93 -26.17
CA VAL A 48 -2.34 9.15 -25.49
C VAL A 48 -3.80 9.02 -25.08
N VAL A 49 -4.07 9.13 -23.78
CA VAL A 49 -5.44 9.27 -23.30
C VAL A 49 -5.93 10.65 -23.75
N ASN A 50 -6.95 10.69 -24.58
CA ASN A 50 -7.53 11.95 -25.00
C ASN A 50 -8.50 12.45 -23.92
N THR A 51 -7.99 13.24 -22.99
CA THR A 51 -8.77 13.86 -21.90
C THR A 51 -9.56 15.09 -22.35
N GLU A 52 -9.37 15.56 -23.60
CA GLU A 52 -10.11 16.71 -24.13
C GLU A 52 -11.61 16.44 -24.25
N LYS A 53 -11.97 15.15 -24.38
CA LYS A 53 -13.36 14.69 -24.44
C LYS A 53 -14.00 14.47 -23.07
N ASP A 54 -13.20 14.48 -22.00
CA ASP A 54 -13.71 14.28 -20.64
C ASP A 54 -14.64 15.44 -20.26
N THR A 55 -15.77 15.12 -19.68
CA THR A 55 -16.77 16.11 -19.27
C THR A 55 -17.01 16.01 -17.76
N GLY A 56 -16.59 17.01 -17.01
CA GLY A 56 -16.72 17.00 -15.55
C GLY A 56 -16.05 15.76 -14.93
N TYR A 57 -16.86 14.87 -14.34
CA TYR A 57 -16.33 13.63 -13.72
C TYR A 57 -16.39 12.42 -14.66
N ILE A 58 -16.96 12.56 -15.85
CA ILE A 58 -17.11 11.48 -16.81
C ILE A 58 -15.90 11.43 -17.73
N ALA A 59 -15.14 10.37 -17.66
CA ALA A 59 -14.10 10.02 -18.61
C ALA A 59 -14.72 9.27 -19.81
N VAL A 60 -14.38 9.69 -21.01
CA VAL A 60 -15.01 9.16 -22.25
C VAL A 60 -14.26 7.96 -22.79
N ASP A 61 -12.94 8.05 -22.87
CA ASP A 61 -12.06 7.08 -23.50
C ASP A 61 -11.02 6.55 -22.51
N SER A 62 -10.51 5.34 -22.76
CA SER A 62 -9.40 4.76 -22.01
C SER A 62 -8.49 3.95 -22.94
N LEU A 63 -7.21 3.89 -22.61
CA LEU A 63 -6.26 2.97 -23.23
C LEU A 63 -6.29 1.58 -22.60
N ALA A 64 -6.94 1.43 -21.46
CA ALA A 64 -7.00 0.20 -20.70
C ALA A 64 -7.79 -0.93 -21.38
N GLY A 65 -8.49 -0.66 -22.49
CA GLY A 65 -9.21 -1.65 -23.27
C GLY A 65 -8.35 -2.46 -24.22
N GLY A 66 -7.17 -1.96 -24.63
CA GLY A 66 -6.37 -2.61 -25.68
C GLY A 66 -5.09 -1.87 -26.06
N ARG A 67 -4.61 -0.94 -25.23
CA ARG A 67 -3.56 0.02 -25.58
C ARG A 67 -3.90 0.86 -26.83
N THR A 68 -5.17 0.97 -27.11
CA THR A 68 -5.73 1.85 -28.14
C THR A 68 -6.81 2.69 -27.51
N ASN A 69 -6.95 3.93 -27.94
CA ASN A 69 -7.96 4.85 -27.40
C ASN A 69 -9.36 4.31 -27.70
N THR A 70 -9.99 3.69 -26.72
CA THR A 70 -11.29 3.01 -26.85
C THR A 70 -12.29 3.67 -25.90
N PRO A 71 -13.53 3.95 -26.35
CA PRO A 71 -14.57 4.41 -25.44
C PRO A 71 -14.75 3.47 -24.24
N ILE A 72 -14.69 4.02 -23.01
CA ILE A 72 -14.80 3.23 -21.77
C ILE A 72 -16.07 2.38 -21.77
N LYS A 73 -17.18 2.91 -22.30
CA LYS A 73 -18.45 2.18 -22.40
C LYS A 73 -18.32 0.87 -23.23
N LEU A 74 -17.44 0.84 -24.24
CA LEU A 74 -17.22 -0.29 -25.15
C LEU A 74 -16.08 -1.23 -24.71
N THR A 75 -15.39 -0.91 -23.62
CA THR A 75 -14.31 -1.73 -23.07
C THR A 75 -14.89 -2.81 -22.16
N SER A 76 -14.57 -4.08 -22.34
CA SER A 76 -15.14 -5.17 -21.52
C SER A 76 -14.58 -5.21 -20.08
N ALA A 77 -13.37 -4.73 -19.84
CA ALA A 77 -12.77 -4.65 -18.51
C ALA A 77 -13.49 -3.65 -17.61
N SER A 78 -13.49 -3.91 -16.29
CA SER A 78 -14.00 -2.98 -15.28
C SER A 78 -12.95 -1.90 -15.03
N ILE A 79 -13.30 -0.63 -15.27
CA ILE A 79 -12.40 0.53 -15.15
C ILE A 79 -13.12 1.64 -14.39
N SER A 80 -12.48 2.14 -13.33
CA SER A 80 -12.84 3.38 -12.65
C SER A 80 -11.87 4.48 -13.05
N SER A 81 -12.38 5.64 -13.44
CA SER A 81 -11.55 6.77 -13.88
C SER A 81 -11.83 8.01 -13.05
N LEU A 82 -10.78 8.66 -12.57
CA LEU A 82 -10.85 9.96 -11.89
C LEU A 82 -10.23 11.01 -12.80
N THR A 83 -11.08 11.92 -13.29
CA THR A 83 -10.69 13.00 -14.19
C THR A 83 -9.92 14.11 -13.48
N ARG A 84 -9.22 14.97 -14.22
CA ARG A 84 -8.56 16.15 -13.64
C ARG A 84 -9.54 17.04 -12.87
N THR A 85 -10.76 17.22 -13.38
CA THR A 85 -11.80 18.00 -12.69
C THR A 85 -12.13 17.43 -11.30
N PHE A 86 -12.23 16.10 -11.18
CA PHE A 86 -12.48 15.44 -9.89
C PHE A 86 -11.31 15.61 -8.92
N ILE A 87 -10.09 15.46 -9.42
CA ILE A 87 -8.84 15.66 -8.66
C ILE A 87 -8.76 17.11 -8.13
N ASP A 88 -9.04 18.08 -8.98
CA ASP A 88 -9.00 19.51 -8.63
C ASP A 88 -10.11 19.91 -7.65
N ASP A 89 -11.33 19.39 -7.80
CA ASP A 89 -12.46 19.71 -6.94
C ASP A 89 -12.22 19.19 -5.51
N LEU A 90 -11.66 17.98 -5.37
CA LEU A 90 -11.31 17.41 -4.05
C LEU A 90 -9.97 17.91 -3.50
N GLY A 91 -9.16 18.60 -4.31
CA GLY A 91 -7.83 19.05 -3.90
C GLY A 91 -6.86 17.89 -3.64
N ILE A 92 -6.99 16.79 -4.39
CA ILE A 92 -6.13 15.62 -4.28
C ILE A 92 -4.70 16.01 -4.68
N GLN A 93 -3.74 15.80 -3.79
CA GLN A 93 -2.33 16.14 -4.01
C GLN A 93 -1.48 14.92 -4.40
N ASN A 94 -1.90 13.72 -4.03
CA ASN A 94 -1.22 12.50 -4.41
C ASN A 94 -2.22 11.37 -4.71
N ILE A 95 -1.77 10.37 -5.46
CA ILE A 95 -2.66 9.29 -5.93
C ILE A 95 -3.21 8.45 -4.78
N ARG A 96 -2.50 8.33 -3.65
CA ARG A 96 -2.98 7.59 -2.48
C ARG A 96 -4.29 8.17 -1.93
N GLU A 97 -4.47 9.50 -1.99
CA GLU A 97 -5.72 10.15 -1.59
C GLU A 97 -6.89 9.79 -2.53
N ALA A 98 -6.59 9.43 -3.79
CA ALA A 98 -7.59 9.04 -4.78
C ALA A 98 -8.16 7.62 -4.55
N LEU A 99 -7.41 6.71 -3.91
CA LEU A 99 -7.76 5.30 -3.77
C LEU A 99 -9.16 5.08 -3.15
N LYS A 100 -9.51 5.87 -2.15
CA LYS A 100 -10.78 5.75 -1.40
C LYS A 100 -12.04 6.05 -2.23
N TRP A 101 -11.90 6.57 -3.45
CA TRP A 101 -13.01 6.92 -4.33
C TRP A 101 -13.35 5.82 -5.35
N SER A 102 -12.47 4.83 -5.54
CA SER A 102 -12.73 3.66 -6.38
C SER A 102 -13.31 2.50 -5.56
N PRO A 103 -14.24 1.68 -6.11
CA PRO A 103 -14.84 0.57 -5.37
C PRO A 103 -13.80 -0.53 -5.10
N ASN A 104 -13.89 -1.16 -3.93
CA ASN A 104 -13.02 -2.27 -3.51
C ASN A 104 -11.51 -1.97 -3.52
N VAL A 105 -11.13 -0.69 -3.48
CA VAL A 105 -9.73 -0.26 -3.35
C VAL A 105 -9.52 0.31 -1.97
N VAL A 106 -8.57 -0.24 -1.23
CA VAL A 106 -8.25 0.18 0.14
C VAL A 106 -6.76 0.46 0.25
N PRO A 107 -6.35 1.69 0.63
CA PRO A 107 -4.94 1.98 0.87
C PRO A 107 -4.46 1.14 2.06
N GLU A 108 -3.33 0.49 1.91
CA GLU A 108 -2.64 -0.12 3.05
C GLU A 108 -1.89 0.97 3.83
N ASP A 109 -1.88 0.87 5.15
CA ASP A 109 -0.99 1.70 5.94
C ASP A 109 0.44 1.18 5.77
N PRO A 110 1.33 1.91 5.09
CA PRO A 110 2.70 1.46 4.86
C PRO A 110 3.47 1.26 6.17
N ASN A 111 2.98 1.84 7.25
CA ASN A 111 3.60 1.84 8.57
C ASN A 111 2.91 0.90 9.55
N ALA A 112 1.83 0.22 9.14
CA ALA A 112 1.08 -0.71 9.98
C ALA A 112 1.90 -1.97 10.25
N GLY A 113 2.48 -2.08 11.44
CA GLY A 113 3.09 -3.31 11.93
C GLY A 113 4.35 -3.79 11.21
N LYS A 114 4.92 -2.96 10.35
CA LYS A 114 6.14 -3.32 9.61
C LYS A 114 7.38 -2.95 10.43
N GLY A 115 7.83 -3.89 11.26
CA GLY A 115 9.23 -3.94 11.58
C GLY A 115 10.01 -4.21 10.28
N PHE A 116 11.19 -3.62 10.11
CA PHE A 116 12.09 -3.79 8.97
C PHE A 116 11.63 -3.25 7.61
N GLY A 117 11.98 -2.02 7.30
CA GLY A 117 12.21 -1.53 5.95
C GLY A 117 11.02 -1.30 5.03
N GLY A 118 9.85 -1.80 5.36
CA GLY A 118 8.69 -1.68 4.48
C GLY A 118 8.21 -0.23 4.29
N ALA A 119 8.20 0.56 5.34
CA ALA A 119 7.71 1.94 5.31
C ALA A 119 8.61 2.91 4.53
N ALA A 120 9.92 2.64 4.49
CA ALA A 120 10.88 3.50 3.83
C ALA A 120 10.70 3.53 2.30
N PHE A 121 10.25 2.43 1.71
CA PHE A 121 10.34 2.22 0.26
C PHE A 121 9.02 1.88 -0.43
N HIS A 122 7.91 1.64 0.30
CA HIS A 122 6.66 1.13 -0.25
C HIS A 122 5.41 1.85 0.28
N ASP A 123 5.41 3.18 0.25
CA ASP A 123 4.28 4.01 0.71
C ASP A 123 3.09 4.06 -0.26
N TRP A 124 3.16 3.32 -1.36
CA TRP A 124 2.14 3.25 -2.42
C TRP A 124 1.30 1.97 -2.38
N ALA A 125 1.49 1.09 -1.38
CA ALA A 125 0.75 -0.18 -1.30
C ALA A 125 -0.76 0.03 -1.07
N PHE A 126 -1.56 -0.79 -1.73
CA PHE A 126 -3.02 -0.81 -1.62
C PHE A 126 -3.56 -2.21 -1.89
N ASN A 127 -4.79 -2.46 -1.47
CA ASN A 127 -5.49 -3.73 -1.63
C ASN A 127 -6.63 -3.58 -2.61
N TYR A 128 -6.72 -4.47 -3.60
CA TYR A 128 -7.82 -4.56 -4.54
C TYR A 128 -8.67 -5.79 -4.24
N ARG A 129 -9.99 -5.62 -4.13
CA ARG A 129 -10.95 -6.72 -4.01
C ARG A 129 -10.63 -7.73 -2.89
N GLY A 130 -9.84 -7.34 -1.89
CA GLY A 130 -9.37 -8.25 -0.83
C GLY A 130 -8.19 -9.15 -1.23
N ALA A 131 -7.61 -8.95 -2.40
CA ALA A 131 -6.33 -9.50 -2.81
C ALA A 131 -5.28 -8.39 -2.73
N GLY A 132 -4.14 -8.66 -2.12
CA GLY A 132 -3.05 -7.68 -1.99
C GLY A 132 -2.56 -7.22 -3.37
N ALA A 133 -2.32 -5.93 -3.52
CA ALA A 133 -1.69 -5.37 -4.70
C ALA A 133 -0.57 -4.44 -4.24
N GLY A 134 0.66 -4.76 -4.58
CA GLY A 134 1.79 -3.92 -4.24
C GLY A 134 2.49 -4.25 -2.94
N GLU A 135 2.43 -5.49 -2.50
CA GLU A 135 3.35 -5.99 -1.48
C GLU A 135 4.81 -5.80 -1.93
N GLN A 136 5.73 -5.85 -1.00
CA GLN A 136 7.16 -5.62 -1.24
C GLN A 136 7.63 -6.34 -2.51
N GLY A 137 7.97 -5.56 -3.54
CA GLY A 137 8.49 -6.09 -4.80
C GLY A 137 7.46 -6.46 -5.88
N GLY A 138 6.16 -6.37 -5.61
CA GLY A 138 5.14 -6.54 -6.63
C GLY A 138 5.13 -5.39 -7.65
N PRO A 139 4.42 -5.53 -8.79
CA PRO A 139 4.27 -4.44 -9.73
C PRO A 139 3.52 -3.28 -9.07
N GLY A 140 4.22 -2.18 -8.89
CA GLY A 140 3.68 -0.95 -8.36
C GLY A 140 2.66 -0.28 -9.28
N PRO A 141 2.15 0.89 -8.89
CA PRO A 141 1.37 1.72 -9.78
C PRO A 141 2.16 2.00 -11.06
N THR A 142 1.44 2.23 -12.15
CA THR A 142 2.08 2.61 -13.41
C THR A 142 1.86 4.08 -13.70
N ARG A 143 2.78 4.66 -14.47
CA ARG A 143 2.64 5.98 -15.10
C ARG A 143 2.72 5.81 -16.61
N ASN A 144 1.70 6.24 -17.33
CA ASN A 144 1.60 6.02 -18.78
C ASN A 144 1.83 4.54 -19.17
N TYR A 145 1.33 3.60 -18.33
CA TYR A 145 1.55 2.14 -18.39
C TYR A 145 2.97 1.65 -18.17
N PHE A 146 3.92 2.48 -17.81
CA PHE A 146 5.26 2.06 -17.41
C PHE A 146 5.36 1.89 -15.90
N SER A 147 6.23 1.00 -15.46
CA SER A 147 6.47 0.76 -14.02
C SER A 147 6.98 2.01 -13.34
N PHE A 148 6.33 2.42 -12.27
CA PHE A 148 6.70 3.57 -11.45
C PHE A 148 6.75 3.15 -9.98
N PHE A 149 7.73 3.60 -9.21
CA PHE A 149 8.03 3.02 -7.89
C PHE A 149 7.92 4.04 -6.74
N GLN A 150 7.27 5.15 -6.97
CA GLN A 150 7.03 6.17 -5.94
C GLN A 150 5.53 6.46 -5.83
N ASN A 151 5.12 7.01 -4.68
CA ASN A 151 3.79 7.59 -4.57
C ASN A 151 3.71 8.80 -5.49
N GLN A 152 2.80 8.73 -6.46
CA GLN A 152 2.72 9.74 -7.51
C GLN A 152 2.03 10.99 -7.00
N ASP A 153 2.66 12.13 -7.18
CA ASP A 153 2.08 13.44 -6.92
C ASP A 153 1.16 13.88 -8.07
N ALA A 154 0.09 14.60 -7.76
CA ALA A 154 -0.91 14.99 -8.74
C ALA A 154 -0.54 16.23 -9.59
N TYR A 155 0.61 16.87 -9.36
CA TYR A 155 0.99 18.14 -10.03
C TYR A 155 1.09 18.00 -11.56
N ASN A 156 1.59 16.87 -12.05
CA ASN A 156 1.72 16.58 -13.49
C ASN A 156 0.74 15.50 -13.98
N ILE A 157 -0.24 15.08 -13.17
CA ILE A 157 -1.21 14.04 -13.53
C ILE A 157 -2.48 14.67 -14.10
N GLU A 158 -2.93 14.16 -15.22
CA GLU A 158 -4.18 14.55 -15.89
C GLU A 158 -5.34 13.63 -15.51
N ARG A 159 -5.10 12.32 -15.34
CA ARG A 159 -6.13 11.33 -15.02
C ARG A 159 -5.54 10.12 -14.26
N VAL A 160 -6.35 9.51 -13.42
CA VAL A 160 -6.03 8.26 -12.74
C VAL A 160 -7.05 7.20 -13.12
N GLU A 161 -6.61 6.02 -13.49
CA GLU A 161 -7.46 4.88 -13.80
C GLU A 161 -7.15 3.69 -12.88
N PHE A 162 -8.20 3.09 -12.37
CA PHE A 162 -8.15 1.85 -11.61
C PHE A 162 -8.72 0.74 -12.49
N LEU A 163 -7.90 -0.24 -12.79
CA LEU A 163 -8.32 -1.43 -13.52
C LEU A 163 -8.55 -2.54 -12.51
N HIS A 164 -9.75 -3.07 -12.52
CA HIS A 164 -10.16 -4.08 -11.58
C HIS A 164 -9.99 -5.49 -12.18
N GLY A 165 -9.48 -6.42 -11.36
CA GLY A 165 -9.28 -7.81 -11.74
C GLY A 165 -8.08 -8.09 -12.65
N PRO A 166 -7.88 -9.35 -13.04
CA PRO A 166 -6.77 -9.75 -13.91
C PRO A 166 -6.90 -9.14 -15.29
N ASN A 167 -5.92 -8.41 -15.77
CA ASN A 167 -5.92 -7.81 -17.11
C ASN A 167 -4.51 -7.78 -17.74
N SER A 168 -3.94 -8.97 -17.97
CA SER A 168 -2.58 -9.10 -18.47
C SER A 168 -2.38 -8.75 -19.93
N ILE A 169 -3.41 -8.78 -20.75
CA ILE A 169 -3.27 -8.47 -22.19
C ILE A 169 -2.70 -7.10 -22.41
N ILE A 170 -3.08 -6.15 -21.55
CA ILE A 170 -2.66 -4.77 -21.67
C ILE A 170 -1.37 -4.52 -20.90
N PHE A 171 -1.28 -5.03 -19.69
CA PHE A 171 -0.20 -4.67 -18.74
C PHE A 171 0.91 -5.71 -18.64
N GLY A 172 0.68 -6.92 -19.11
CA GLY A 172 1.58 -8.04 -18.93
C GLY A 172 1.53 -8.61 -17.52
N LEU A 173 2.71 -8.81 -16.94
CA LEU A 173 2.85 -9.27 -15.57
C LEU A 173 2.23 -8.24 -14.63
N GLY A 174 1.24 -8.66 -13.84
CA GLY A 174 0.47 -7.76 -12.97
C GLY A 174 -0.21 -8.48 -11.83
N THR A 175 -0.79 -7.74 -10.89
CA THR A 175 -1.49 -8.29 -9.73
C THR A 175 -2.84 -8.88 -10.10
N VAL A 176 -3.27 -9.88 -9.36
CA VAL A 176 -4.56 -10.57 -9.58
C VAL A 176 -5.76 -9.66 -9.24
N GLY A 177 -5.61 -8.78 -8.26
CA GLY A 177 -6.66 -7.88 -7.82
C GLY A 177 -6.95 -6.73 -8.77
N GLY A 178 -5.93 -6.23 -9.47
CA GLY A 178 -6.05 -5.09 -10.38
C GLY A 178 -4.79 -4.24 -10.46
N GLN A 179 -4.87 -3.13 -11.17
CA GLN A 179 -3.76 -2.21 -11.37
C GLN A 179 -4.23 -0.76 -11.39
N LEU A 180 -3.35 0.12 -10.90
CA LEU A 180 -3.52 1.57 -10.99
C LEU A 180 -2.59 2.13 -12.06
N SER A 181 -3.12 2.99 -12.92
CA SER A 181 -2.33 3.77 -13.88
C SER A 181 -2.66 5.26 -13.78
N ALA A 182 -1.63 6.08 -13.70
CA ALA A 182 -1.75 7.53 -13.83
C ALA A 182 -1.26 7.98 -15.20
N TYR A 183 -1.91 9.01 -15.74
CA TYR A 183 -1.55 9.59 -17.02
C TYR A 183 -1.09 11.02 -16.81
N THR A 184 0.05 11.33 -17.38
CA THR A 184 0.66 12.67 -17.28
C THR A 184 -0.01 13.69 -18.19
N LYS A 185 0.12 14.94 -17.83
CA LYS A 185 -0.36 16.08 -18.63
C LYS A 185 0.39 16.17 -19.95
N VAL A 186 -0.34 16.29 -21.07
CA VAL A 186 0.22 16.38 -22.43
C VAL A 186 0.29 17.84 -22.88
N PRO A 187 1.34 18.25 -23.64
CA PRO A 187 1.37 19.58 -24.28
C PRO A 187 0.20 19.78 -25.26
N ARG A 188 -0.33 20.99 -25.30
CA ARG A 188 -1.50 21.36 -26.10
C ARG A 188 -1.11 22.31 -27.24
N LEU A 189 -1.56 22.01 -28.46
CA LEU A 189 -1.32 22.85 -29.65
C LEU A 189 -2.42 23.92 -29.86
N ASP A 190 -3.54 23.83 -29.09
CA ASP A 190 -4.71 24.71 -29.25
C ASP A 190 -4.66 25.96 -28.36
N LYS A 191 -3.81 25.99 -27.33
CA LYS A 191 -3.78 27.12 -26.38
C LYS A 191 -2.45 27.30 -25.67
N ASP A 192 -2.18 28.53 -25.26
CA ASP A 192 -1.13 28.95 -24.36
C ASP A 192 -1.71 29.27 -22.98
N PHE A 193 -1.01 28.92 -21.91
CA PHE A 193 -1.34 29.35 -20.54
C PHE A 193 -0.14 29.28 -19.62
N ILE A 194 -0.20 30.05 -18.53
CA ILE A 194 0.68 29.92 -17.35
C ILE A 194 -0.22 29.86 -16.14
N GLN A 195 -0.14 28.78 -15.37
CA GLN A 195 -0.97 28.54 -14.19
C GLN A 195 -0.11 28.33 -12.93
N PRO A 196 0.29 29.38 -12.22
CA PRO A 196 0.85 29.25 -10.88
C PRO A 196 -0.25 28.93 -9.87
N GLY A 197 0.09 28.10 -8.89
CA GLY A 197 -0.76 27.70 -7.77
C GLY A 197 -0.04 27.81 -6.44
N LEU A 198 -0.80 28.13 -5.40
CA LEU A 198 -0.35 28.14 -4.01
C LEU A 198 -1.37 27.37 -3.18
N VAL A 199 -0.89 26.46 -2.31
CA VAL A 199 -1.71 25.75 -1.33
C VAL A 199 -1.10 25.91 0.05
N VAL A 200 -1.93 26.17 1.05
CA VAL A 200 -1.54 26.19 2.47
C VAL A 200 -2.56 25.40 3.28
N ASP A 201 -2.15 24.76 4.35
CA ASP A 201 -3.06 24.00 5.20
C ASP A 201 -2.93 24.34 6.69
N SER A 202 -3.83 23.77 7.49
CA SER A 202 -3.85 23.95 8.95
C SER A 202 -2.67 23.31 9.69
N ASN A 203 -1.93 22.41 9.04
CA ASN A 203 -0.70 21.82 9.58
C ASN A 203 0.55 22.64 9.24
N ARG A 204 0.37 23.83 8.67
CA ARG A 204 1.44 24.74 8.23
C ARG A 204 2.23 24.22 7.02
N SER A 205 1.62 23.38 6.20
CA SER A 205 2.19 23.01 4.92
C SER A 205 2.08 24.18 3.93
N VAL A 206 3.05 24.27 3.05
CA VAL A 206 3.06 25.27 1.95
C VAL A 206 3.52 24.58 0.68
N ARG A 207 2.66 24.66 -0.35
CA ARG A 207 2.91 24.05 -1.67
C ARG A 207 2.77 25.07 -2.77
N PHE A 208 3.76 25.13 -3.65
CA PHE A 208 3.76 25.90 -4.89
C PHE A 208 3.68 24.95 -6.08
N GLU A 209 2.84 25.27 -7.03
CA GLU A 209 2.70 24.55 -8.29
C GLU A 209 2.82 25.51 -9.47
N LEU A 210 3.32 25.00 -10.58
CA LEU A 210 3.38 25.73 -11.85
C LEU A 210 3.03 24.77 -13.00
N ASP A 211 2.10 25.18 -13.86
CA ASP A 211 1.75 24.48 -15.10
C ASP A 211 1.80 25.51 -16.26
N VAL A 212 2.72 25.31 -17.17
CA VAL A 212 2.94 26.21 -18.32
C VAL A 212 2.81 25.41 -19.60
N ASN A 213 1.91 25.83 -20.48
CA ASN A 213 1.83 25.30 -21.83
C ASN A 213 2.12 26.39 -22.86
N ARG A 214 3.04 26.11 -23.75
CA ARG A 214 3.41 27.04 -24.86
C ARG A 214 3.38 26.30 -26.18
N ARG A 215 2.60 26.84 -27.08
CA ARG A 215 2.65 26.54 -28.51
C ARG A 215 3.82 27.27 -29.13
N VAL A 216 4.87 26.56 -29.49
CA VAL A 216 6.07 27.13 -30.13
C VAL A 216 5.83 27.40 -31.62
N SER A 217 5.08 26.49 -32.25
CA SER A 217 4.59 26.60 -33.63
C SER A 217 3.27 25.83 -33.78
N ASP A 218 2.67 25.83 -34.96
CA ASP A 218 1.45 25.06 -35.22
C ASP A 218 1.63 23.55 -35.02
N ASN A 219 2.88 23.07 -35.09
CA ASN A 219 3.22 21.66 -34.99
C ASN A 219 3.98 21.30 -33.71
N LEU A 220 4.39 22.29 -32.90
CA LEU A 220 5.24 22.07 -31.73
C LEU A 220 4.67 22.78 -30.50
N ALA A 221 4.42 22.02 -29.45
CA ALA A 221 4.08 22.54 -28.14
C ALA A 221 5.00 21.96 -27.06
N VAL A 222 5.24 22.76 -26.02
CA VAL A 222 5.98 22.37 -24.81
C VAL A 222 5.12 22.62 -23.58
N ARG A 223 5.08 21.68 -22.65
CA ARG A 223 4.45 21.85 -21.34
C ARG A 223 5.46 21.62 -20.23
N VAL A 224 5.46 22.49 -19.24
CA VAL A 224 6.33 22.42 -18.08
C VAL A 224 5.46 22.38 -16.84
N ASN A 225 5.61 21.38 -16.03
CA ASN A 225 4.98 21.30 -14.72
C ASN A 225 6.08 21.31 -13.64
N ALA A 226 5.88 22.07 -12.57
CA ALA A 226 6.81 22.09 -11.45
C ALA A 226 6.05 22.17 -10.13
N VAL A 227 6.65 21.61 -9.09
CA VAL A 227 6.11 21.62 -7.73
C VAL A 227 7.21 21.77 -6.71
N ASN A 228 6.93 22.53 -5.65
CA ASN A 228 7.72 22.54 -4.43
C ASN A 228 6.74 22.48 -3.25
N ASP A 229 6.75 21.37 -2.54
CA ASP A 229 5.85 21.06 -1.43
C ASP A 229 6.65 20.85 -0.14
N ASN A 230 6.35 21.68 0.87
CA ASN A 230 6.79 21.47 2.24
C ASN A 230 5.58 21.01 3.05
N ASN A 231 5.29 19.73 3.00
CA ASN A 231 4.16 19.13 3.67
C ASN A 231 4.54 18.74 5.12
N ASN A 232 3.80 19.29 6.08
CA ASN A 232 3.82 18.88 7.47
C ASN A 232 2.56 18.06 7.74
N GLY A 233 2.73 16.84 8.25
CA GLY A 233 1.61 16.05 8.72
C GLY A 233 1.04 16.57 10.05
N TRP A 234 -0.01 15.94 10.50
CA TRP A 234 -0.65 16.28 11.79
C TRP A 234 0.05 15.64 13.00
N ARG A 235 0.88 14.61 12.74
CA ARG A 235 1.66 13.97 13.79
C ARG A 235 2.94 14.77 14.07
N GLU A 236 3.47 14.55 15.26
CA GLU A 236 4.77 15.10 15.62
C GLU A 236 5.84 14.62 14.64
N ASN A 237 6.72 15.52 14.23
CA ASN A 237 7.84 15.24 13.31
C ASN A 237 7.46 14.72 11.91
N ASP A 238 6.18 14.77 11.55
CA ASP A 238 5.69 14.32 10.25
C ASP A 238 6.01 15.37 9.18
N VAL A 239 7.03 15.10 8.38
CA VAL A 239 7.47 15.99 7.31
C VAL A 239 7.61 15.19 6.02
N ASN A 240 7.07 15.74 4.93
CA ASN A 240 7.28 15.22 3.59
C ASN A 240 7.54 16.40 2.63
N LYS A 241 8.78 16.56 2.21
CA LYS A 241 9.18 17.59 1.25
C LYS A 241 9.31 16.96 -0.13
N PHE A 242 8.62 17.52 -1.08
CA PHE A 242 8.63 17.07 -2.47
C PHE A 242 8.96 18.23 -3.40
N SER A 243 9.96 18.05 -4.25
CA SER A 243 10.31 19.03 -5.28
C SER A 243 10.51 18.30 -6.60
N ALA A 244 9.81 18.72 -7.63
CA ALA A 244 9.88 18.10 -8.94
C ALA A 244 9.68 19.09 -10.08
N ALA A 245 10.24 18.74 -11.23
CA ALA A 245 9.99 19.40 -12.50
C ALA A 245 9.84 18.34 -13.60
N ASP A 246 8.79 18.51 -14.39
CA ASP A 246 8.44 17.69 -15.53
C ASP A 246 8.37 18.56 -16.78
N VAL A 247 8.96 18.11 -17.88
CA VAL A 247 8.97 18.78 -19.18
C VAL A 247 8.50 17.80 -20.23
N ALA A 248 7.41 18.16 -20.91
CA ALA A 248 6.87 17.41 -22.01
C ALA A 248 6.91 18.22 -23.32
N LEU A 249 7.18 17.55 -24.43
CA LEU A 249 7.21 18.09 -25.78
C LEU A 249 6.29 17.26 -26.66
N LEU A 250 5.46 17.93 -27.44
CA LEU A 250 4.62 17.33 -28.47
C LEU A 250 5.00 17.95 -29.83
N TYR A 251 5.40 17.11 -30.77
CA TYR A 251 5.78 17.54 -32.11
C TYR A 251 5.08 16.71 -33.17
N LYS A 252 4.30 17.41 -34.06
CA LYS A 252 3.69 16.81 -35.25
C LYS A 252 4.64 16.93 -36.44
N LEU A 253 5.14 15.80 -36.89
CA LEU A 253 6.01 15.69 -38.10
C LEU A 253 5.12 15.43 -39.31
N GLY A 254 4.55 16.51 -39.87
CA GLY A 254 3.51 16.43 -40.90
C GLY A 254 2.20 15.88 -40.34
N ASP A 255 1.33 15.36 -41.24
CA ASP A 255 -0.02 14.92 -40.87
C ASP A 255 -0.07 13.49 -40.26
N ASN A 256 0.98 12.71 -40.47
CA ASN A 256 0.99 11.28 -40.22
C ASN A 256 1.85 10.85 -39.02
N THR A 257 2.69 11.75 -38.51
CA THR A 257 3.63 11.35 -37.42
C THR A 257 3.56 12.33 -36.26
N GLN A 258 3.41 11.81 -35.06
CA GLN A 258 3.47 12.54 -33.81
C GLN A 258 4.56 11.98 -32.92
N LEU A 259 5.41 12.85 -32.39
CA LEU A 259 6.43 12.54 -31.40
C LEU A 259 6.06 13.21 -30.08
N ARG A 260 6.06 12.46 -28.99
CA ARG A 260 5.97 13.00 -27.64
C ARG A 260 7.21 12.58 -26.86
N LEU A 261 7.86 13.54 -26.22
CA LEU A 261 8.96 13.33 -25.29
C LEU A 261 8.55 13.91 -23.95
N GLU A 262 8.93 13.24 -22.86
CA GLU A 262 8.64 13.68 -21.51
C GLU A 262 9.78 13.27 -20.60
N GLY A 263 10.14 14.12 -19.65
CA GLY A 263 11.16 13.83 -18.65
C GLY A 263 10.90 14.54 -17.34
N GLU A 264 10.99 13.81 -16.25
CA GLU A 264 10.83 14.30 -14.89
C GLU A 264 12.09 14.07 -14.06
N TYR A 265 12.36 15.02 -13.18
CA TYR A 265 13.31 14.89 -12.09
C TYR A 265 12.66 15.31 -10.79
N ALA A 266 12.80 14.47 -9.74
CA ALA A 266 12.21 14.75 -8.45
C ALA A 266 13.10 14.37 -7.28
N LYS A 267 12.91 15.09 -6.18
CA LYS A 267 13.51 14.84 -4.86
C LYS A 267 12.42 14.75 -3.81
N ILE A 268 12.51 13.72 -2.98
CA ILE A 268 11.64 13.52 -1.82
C ILE A 268 12.53 13.43 -0.58
N HIS A 269 12.19 14.22 0.44
CA HIS A 269 12.72 14.07 1.79
C HIS A 269 11.56 13.88 2.74
N LYS A 270 11.46 12.72 3.36
CA LYS A 270 10.36 12.41 4.28
C LYS A 270 10.85 11.81 5.58
N THR A 271 10.13 12.10 6.65
CA THR A 271 10.27 11.36 7.90
C THR A 271 9.53 10.03 7.80
N LEU A 272 10.09 9.00 8.42
CA LEU A 272 9.48 7.67 8.50
C LEU A 272 8.69 7.60 9.80
N ILE A 273 7.36 7.57 9.67
CA ILE A 273 6.45 7.60 10.80
C ILE A 273 5.81 6.24 10.97
N SER A 274 5.83 5.69 12.19
CA SER A 274 5.02 4.52 12.54
C SER A 274 3.67 4.98 13.05
N THR A 275 2.59 4.54 12.40
CA THR A 275 1.22 5.00 12.67
C THR A 275 0.42 4.04 13.52
N THR A 276 0.64 2.73 13.38
CA THR A 276 -0.08 1.70 14.14
C THR A 276 0.61 1.42 15.46
N ILE A 277 -0.16 1.51 16.53
CA ILE A 277 0.26 1.23 17.89
C ILE A 277 -0.01 -0.25 18.17
N PRO A 278 1.01 -1.12 18.24
CA PRO A 278 0.83 -2.49 18.68
C PRO A 278 0.55 -2.52 20.19
N ASP A 279 -0.59 -3.04 20.57
CA ASP A 279 -1.00 -3.08 21.99
C ASP A 279 -0.39 -4.29 22.70
N LYS A 280 0.74 -4.09 23.33
CA LYS A 280 1.42 -5.07 24.17
C LYS A 280 1.36 -4.72 25.66
N LEU A 281 0.63 -3.68 26.00
CA LEU A 281 0.55 -3.11 27.34
C LEU A 281 -0.51 -3.78 28.19
N SER A 282 -1.42 -4.49 27.56
CA SER A 282 -2.62 -5.05 28.21
C SER A 282 -2.35 -6.14 29.23
N GLY A 283 -1.11 -6.59 29.37
CA GLY A 283 -0.74 -7.62 30.33
C GLY A 283 -0.23 -7.11 31.69
N TRP A 284 -0.08 -5.80 31.91
CA TRP A 284 0.43 -5.26 33.15
C TRP A 284 -0.69 -4.92 34.14
N ASP A 285 -0.49 -5.28 35.41
CA ASP A 285 -1.45 -5.07 36.50
C ASP A 285 -1.47 -3.61 37.03
N GLY A 286 -0.60 -2.75 36.51
CA GLY A 286 -0.51 -1.34 36.92
C GLY A 286 0.33 -1.07 38.17
N VAL A 287 0.82 -2.10 38.85
CA VAL A 287 1.57 -1.94 40.11
C VAL A 287 2.81 -2.82 40.25
N THR A 288 2.87 -3.99 39.62
CA THR A 288 4.01 -4.89 39.70
C THR A 288 5.26 -4.24 39.11
N ALA A 289 6.34 -4.27 39.89
CA ALA A 289 7.63 -3.69 39.51
C ALA A 289 8.70 -4.77 39.39
N SER A 290 9.70 -4.51 38.53
CA SER A 290 10.91 -5.32 38.51
C SER A 290 11.70 -5.18 39.78
N GLN A 291 12.65 -6.05 39.95
CA GLN A 291 13.71 -5.90 40.99
C GLN A 291 14.56 -4.67 40.69
N THR A 292 15.28 -4.22 41.70
CA THR A 292 16.21 -3.11 41.58
C THR A 292 17.39 -3.47 40.68
N TRP A 293 17.82 -2.53 39.82
CA TRP A 293 19.03 -2.68 39.03
C TRP A 293 20.26 -2.99 39.90
N GLY A 294 21.13 -3.85 39.40
CA GLY A 294 22.35 -4.25 40.10
C GLY A 294 22.22 -5.28 41.22
N ALA A 295 21.01 -5.67 41.59
CA ALA A 295 20.84 -6.77 42.52
C ALA A 295 21.06 -8.12 41.80
N THR A 296 21.85 -9.00 42.41
CA THR A 296 22.04 -10.36 41.88
C THR A 296 20.83 -11.21 42.19
N PRO A 297 20.16 -11.87 41.27
CA PRO A 297 19.05 -12.77 41.57
C PRO A 297 19.56 -13.92 42.44
N THR A 298 18.94 -14.11 43.58
CA THR A 298 19.19 -15.29 44.41
C THR A 298 18.33 -16.45 43.89
N GLY A 299 18.98 -17.40 43.25
CA GLY A 299 18.33 -18.58 42.73
C GLY A 299 18.27 -18.59 41.18
N GLY A 300 18.83 -19.61 40.61
CA GLY A 300 19.29 -19.72 39.24
C GLY A 300 18.26 -19.61 38.11
N SER A 301 17.04 -19.24 38.37
CA SER A 301 16.03 -19.01 37.31
C SER A 301 15.02 -17.91 37.61
N ALA A 302 15.09 -17.26 38.74
CA ALA A 302 14.21 -16.13 39.06
C ALA A 302 14.70 -14.88 38.38
N ARG A 303 14.36 -14.76 37.13
CA ARG A 303 14.49 -13.52 36.39
C ARG A 303 13.27 -12.68 36.64
N THR A 304 13.49 -11.56 37.25
CA THR A 304 12.42 -10.57 37.40
C THR A 304 12.18 -9.89 36.07
N GLU A 305 10.97 -9.78 35.77
CA GLU A 305 10.49 -9.12 34.57
C GLU A 305 10.48 -7.64 34.75
N HIS A 306 11.00 -6.92 33.80
CA HIS A 306 11.07 -5.49 33.96
C HIS A 306 10.78 -4.70 32.71
N ILE A 307 11.05 -5.22 31.56
CA ILE A 307 10.67 -4.60 30.30
C ILE A 307 9.93 -5.64 29.50
N GLN A 308 8.73 -5.27 29.17
CA GLN A 308 7.97 -5.96 28.16
C GLN A 308 8.51 -5.58 26.80
N ASN A 309 9.49 -6.27 26.36
CA ASN A 309 9.79 -6.24 24.94
C ASN A 309 8.98 -7.32 24.24
N ALA A 310 7.79 -6.98 23.87
CA ALA A 310 6.85 -7.90 23.26
C ALA A 310 6.96 -7.94 21.74
N GLY A 311 8.05 -7.48 21.18
CA GLY A 311 8.28 -7.58 19.74
C GLY A 311 8.48 -9.02 19.27
N ALA A 312 8.34 -9.26 17.99
CA ALA A 312 8.66 -10.53 17.34
C ALA A 312 10.11 -10.99 17.57
N TRP A 313 10.92 -10.10 18.08
CA TRP A 313 12.32 -10.28 18.47
C TRP A 313 12.52 -10.44 19.97
N GLY A 314 11.46 -10.53 20.73
CA GLY A 314 11.42 -10.52 22.18
C GLY A 314 12.19 -11.63 22.90
N ASP A 315 12.87 -12.46 22.17
CA ASP A 315 13.67 -13.56 22.69
C ASP A 315 15.17 -13.26 22.75
N TRP A 316 15.59 -12.03 22.55
CA TRP A 316 17.01 -11.66 22.47
C TRP A 316 17.56 -11.17 23.80
N LEU A 317 18.48 -11.93 24.34
CA LEU A 317 19.12 -11.69 25.64
C LEU A 317 20.49 -11.08 25.44
N ASN A 318 20.60 -9.77 25.27
CA ASN A 318 21.92 -9.12 25.22
C ASN A 318 21.90 -7.75 25.84
N PRO A 319 23.00 -7.31 26.45
CA PRO A 319 23.19 -5.92 26.78
C PRO A 319 23.22 -5.08 25.50
N PHE A 320 22.39 -4.09 25.42
CA PHE A 320 22.41 -3.13 24.35
C PHE A 320 22.37 -1.71 24.86
N TRP A 321 22.87 -0.80 24.04
CA TRP A 321 22.91 0.60 24.37
C TRP A 321 21.58 1.26 24.05
N VAL A 322 20.93 1.80 25.06
CA VAL A 322 19.68 2.54 24.89
C VAL A 322 19.92 4.00 25.11
N TYR A 323 19.56 4.81 24.12
CA TYR A 323 19.50 6.25 24.24
C TYR A 323 18.10 6.67 24.66
N ILE A 324 18.00 7.37 25.79
CA ILE A 324 16.74 7.90 26.29
C ILE A 324 16.84 9.41 26.32
N PRO A 325 16.07 10.16 25.50
CA PRO A 325 16.08 11.61 25.53
C PRO A 325 15.78 12.16 26.93
N GLY A 326 16.61 13.10 27.38
CA GLY A 326 16.48 13.70 28.73
C GLY A 326 17.17 12.94 29.87
N LEU A 327 17.42 11.65 29.74
CA LEU A 327 18.15 10.84 30.71
C LEU A 327 19.60 10.56 30.28
N GLY A 328 19.97 11.01 29.08
CA GLY A 328 21.25 10.68 28.48
C GLY A 328 21.31 9.22 28.00
N SER A 329 22.48 8.83 27.54
CA SER A 329 22.70 7.47 27.09
C SER A 329 22.95 6.56 28.31
N LYS A 330 21.95 5.75 28.63
CA LYS A 330 22.06 4.72 29.68
C LYS A 330 22.15 3.37 29.02
N SER A 331 23.01 2.52 29.55
CA SER A 331 23.00 1.11 29.16
C SER A 331 21.81 0.44 29.79
N LEU A 332 20.91 -0.05 28.95
CA LEU A 332 19.86 -0.96 29.39
C LEU A 332 20.17 -2.35 28.84
N MET A 333 19.68 -3.33 29.53
CA MET A 333 19.72 -4.70 29.06
C MET A 333 18.49 -4.94 28.22
N GLY A 334 18.70 -5.28 26.98
CA GLY A 334 17.69 -5.86 26.14
C GLY A 334 17.54 -7.34 26.40
N TRP A 335 16.47 -7.87 25.94
CA TRP A 335 16.24 -9.27 25.96
C TRP A 335 16.51 -9.84 24.56
N ALA A 336 17.37 -10.84 24.46
CA ALA A 336 17.51 -11.66 23.29
C ALA A 336 17.26 -13.12 23.68
N GLY A 337 16.17 -13.70 23.23
CA GLY A 337 15.93 -15.12 23.41
C GLY A 337 16.80 -15.94 22.47
N GLY A 338 17.03 -17.20 22.83
CA GLY A 338 17.45 -18.24 21.93
C GLY A 338 18.85 -18.23 21.37
N TRP A 339 19.47 -17.07 21.23
CA TRP A 339 20.81 -16.91 20.64
C TRP A 339 21.91 -16.92 21.69
N ALA A 340 21.55 -16.71 22.93
CA ALA A 340 22.47 -16.48 24.01
C ALA A 340 22.31 -17.52 25.10
N SER A 341 22.70 -18.72 24.83
CA SER A 341 22.89 -19.76 25.84
C SER A 341 24.33 -19.85 26.38
N THR A 342 25.12 -18.81 26.14
CA THR A 342 26.43 -18.81 26.79
C THR A 342 26.26 -18.43 28.26
N THR A 343 26.93 -19.14 29.14
CA THR A 343 26.91 -18.94 30.59
C THR A 343 27.22 -17.47 30.96
N SER A 344 28.09 -16.81 30.21
CA SER A 344 28.47 -15.41 30.41
C SER A 344 27.32 -14.42 30.22
N GLN A 345 26.43 -14.67 29.29
CA GLN A 345 25.26 -13.77 29.05
C GLN A 345 24.20 -13.96 30.12
N THR A 346 24.02 -15.18 30.59
CA THR A 346 23.11 -15.47 31.72
C THR A 346 23.63 -14.80 32.99
N GLU A 347 24.94 -14.78 33.20
CA GLU A 347 25.56 -14.07 34.31
C GLU A 347 25.44 -12.57 34.24
N THR A 348 25.60 -11.97 33.04
CA THR A 348 25.40 -10.54 32.81
C THR A 348 23.97 -10.12 33.10
N TRP A 349 23.03 -10.95 32.71
CA TRP A 349 21.60 -10.75 32.97
C TRP A 349 21.27 -10.85 34.46
N ALA A 350 21.81 -11.84 35.09
CA ALA A 350 21.70 -12.00 36.54
C ALA A 350 22.30 -10.79 37.27
N ALA A 351 23.48 -10.33 36.86
CA ALA A 351 24.16 -9.20 37.47
C ALA A 351 23.41 -7.87 37.34
N LEU A 352 22.66 -7.71 36.28
CA LEU A 352 21.83 -6.50 36.03
C LEU A 352 20.42 -6.64 36.57
N ASN A 353 20.10 -7.77 37.20
CA ASN A 353 18.81 -8.01 37.80
C ASN A 353 17.64 -7.85 36.83
N TYR A 354 17.85 -8.25 35.60
CA TYR A 354 16.95 -8.10 34.53
C TYR A 354 16.28 -9.40 34.20
N ALA A 355 15.01 -9.54 34.50
CA ALA A 355 14.27 -10.68 34.07
C ALA A 355 13.35 -10.30 32.92
N PRO A 356 13.43 -11.05 31.85
CA PRO A 356 12.58 -10.83 30.74
C PRO A 356 11.14 -11.15 31.10
N HIS A 357 10.27 -10.21 30.92
CA HIS A 357 8.86 -10.46 30.85
C HIS A 357 8.50 -11.00 29.49
N ARG A 358 8.02 -12.20 29.46
CA ARG A 358 7.51 -12.77 28.24
C ARG A 358 6.00 -12.63 28.26
N GLY A 359 5.48 -11.57 27.68
CA GLY A 359 4.04 -11.31 27.64
C GLY A 359 3.20 -12.42 27.01
N TRP A 360 3.82 -13.43 26.44
CA TRP A 360 3.17 -14.63 25.92
C TRP A 360 3.26 -15.85 26.86
N TYR A 361 3.62 -15.65 28.11
CA TYR A 361 3.50 -16.63 29.15
C TYR A 361 2.13 -16.85 29.78
N PRO A 362 1.10 -16.27 29.28
CA PRO A 362 -0.16 -16.24 29.98
C PRO A 362 -0.72 -17.57 30.36
N ALA A 363 -0.65 -18.51 29.50
CA ALA A 363 -1.22 -19.82 29.73
C ALA A 363 -0.50 -20.64 30.81
N LYS A 364 0.64 -20.16 31.32
CA LYS A 364 1.54 -20.98 32.12
C LYS A 364 1.89 -20.44 33.45
N ILE A 365 2.03 -19.17 33.51
CA ILE A 365 2.20 -18.48 34.75
C ILE A 365 0.97 -17.60 34.81
N LYS A 366 0.02 -17.96 35.65
CA LYS A 366 -1.04 -17.03 36.05
C LYS A 366 -0.35 -15.90 36.79
N LEU A 367 0.28 -15.03 36.01
CA LEU A 367 0.79 -13.79 36.53
C LEU A 367 -0.43 -12.97 36.93
N PRO A 368 -0.39 -12.25 38.05
CA PRO A 368 -1.53 -11.49 38.56
C PRO A 368 -2.18 -10.58 37.51
N TRP A 369 -1.41 -10.10 36.51
CA TRP A 369 -1.89 -9.24 35.47
C TRP A 369 -2.65 -9.95 34.32
N HIS A 370 -2.76 -11.26 34.33
CA HIS A 370 -3.58 -11.96 33.38
C HIS A 370 -5.07 -11.89 33.64
N SER A 371 -5.44 -11.60 34.86
CA SER A 371 -6.84 -11.39 35.22
C SER A 371 -7.24 -9.92 35.24
N THR A 372 -6.25 -9.02 35.30
CA THR A 372 -6.45 -7.56 35.33
C THR A 372 -5.40 -6.92 34.48
N TYR A 373 -5.70 -6.64 33.23
CA TYR A 373 -4.78 -5.92 32.37
C TYR A 373 -5.12 -4.45 32.30
N VAL A 374 -4.10 -3.62 32.08
CA VAL A 374 -4.27 -2.21 31.80
C VAL A 374 -4.38 -2.03 30.30
N SER A 375 -5.56 -1.64 29.83
CA SER A 375 -5.77 -1.31 28.43
C SER A 375 -4.98 -0.06 28.03
N THR A 376 -4.52 0.01 26.78
CA THR A 376 -3.95 1.24 26.21
C THR A 376 -4.89 2.44 26.32
N ASP A 377 -6.20 2.26 26.49
CA ASP A 377 -7.15 3.33 26.78
C ASP A 377 -6.89 4.02 28.10
N LYS A 378 -6.27 3.35 29.05
CA LYS A 378 -5.96 3.84 30.41
C LYS A 378 -4.53 4.37 30.53
N ILE A 379 -3.69 4.10 29.55
CA ILE A 379 -2.32 4.58 29.50
C ILE A 379 -2.29 5.77 28.52
N PRO A 380 -1.79 6.93 28.95
CA PRO A 380 -1.77 8.10 28.09
C PRO A 380 -0.82 7.86 26.91
N VAL A 381 -1.41 7.70 25.75
CA VAL A 381 -0.71 7.69 24.46
C VAL A 381 -1.24 8.85 23.65
N LEU A 382 -0.39 9.79 23.31
CA LEU A 382 -0.80 10.95 22.52
C LEU A 382 -1.20 10.50 21.09
N PRO A 383 -2.41 10.85 20.61
CA PRO A 383 -2.85 10.48 19.27
C PRO A 383 -1.92 10.97 18.16
N SER A 384 -1.30 12.14 18.37
CA SER A 384 -0.31 12.73 17.45
C SER A 384 1.08 12.12 17.57
N ARG A 385 1.26 11.13 18.46
CA ARG A 385 2.58 10.56 18.68
C ARG A 385 3.05 9.78 17.44
N ASP A 386 4.25 10.09 17.02
CA ASP A 386 5.02 9.30 16.09
C ASP A 386 5.76 8.18 16.84
N TRP A 387 5.58 6.95 16.39
CA TRP A 387 6.22 5.76 16.95
C TRP A 387 7.65 5.53 16.46
N SER A 388 8.07 6.23 15.41
CA SER A 388 9.42 6.12 14.85
C SER A 388 10.39 7.19 15.36
N TYR A 389 9.97 8.04 16.26
CA TYR A 389 10.76 9.10 16.88
C TYR A 389 11.07 10.33 16.05
N GLY A 390 10.56 10.45 14.84
CA GLY A 390 10.88 11.57 13.96
C GLY A 390 12.36 11.68 13.57
N SER A 391 13.19 10.69 13.95
CA SER A 391 14.59 10.61 13.53
C SER A 391 14.77 9.73 12.30
N GLY A 392 13.80 8.85 12.01
CA GLY A 392 13.75 8.11 10.77
C GLY A 392 13.53 9.06 9.59
N GLN A 393 14.42 9.01 8.62
CA GLN A 393 14.38 9.86 7.43
C GLN A 393 14.65 9.02 6.20
N SER A 394 13.96 9.35 5.12
CA SER A 394 14.20 8.78 3.81
C SER A 394 14.40 9.88 2.78
N ASP A 395 15.50 9.79 2.07
CA ASP A 395 15.83 10.65 0.94
C ASP A 395 15.73 9.85 -0.34
N ILE A 396 14.99 10.35 -1.31
CA ILE A 396 14.73 9.70 -2.59
C ILE A 396 14.98 10.71 -3.70
N ASP A 397 15.84 10.33 -4.65
CA ASP A 397 16.01 11.03 -5.91
C ASP A 397 15.53 10.11 -7.03
N TYR A 398 14.64 10.57 -7.90
CA TYR A 398 14.27 9.81 -9.09
C TYR A 398 14.23 10.67 -10.34
N ARG A 399 14.39 10.02 -11.47
CA ARG A 399 14.20 10.60 -12.79
C ARG A 399 13.63 9.58 -13.73
N ASP A 400 12.75 10.05 -14.60
CA ASP A 400 12.24 9.26 -15.70
C ASP A 400 12.35 10.00 -17.03
N PHE A 401 12.29 9.24 -18.09
CA PHE A 401 12.22 9.75 -19.46
C PHE A 401 11.34 8.81 -20.27
N THR A 402 10.40 9.38 -21.02
CA THR A 402 9.52 8.66 -21.91
C THR A 402 9.55 9.27 -23.31
N ALA A 403 9.59 8.43 -24.33
CA ALA A 403 9.43 8.83 -25.72
C ALA A 403 8.34 7.99 -26.37
N PHE A 404 7.41 8.62 -27.08
CA PHE A 404 6.38 7.98 -27.87
C PHE A 404 6.45 8.46 -29.30
N ILE A 405 6.29 7.57 -30.24
CA ILE A 405 6.10 7.90 -31.64
C ILE A 405 4.84 7.20 -32.14
N ASP A 406 3.91 7.96 -32.68
CA ASP A 406 2.72 7.48 -33.36
C ASP A 406 2.84 7.84 -34.84
N HIS A 407 2.71 6.84 -35.72
CA HIS A 407 2.85 7.01 -37.14
C HIS A 407 1.75 6.29 -37.89
N ARG A 408 0.96 7.05 -38.66
CA ARG A 408 -0.03 6.50 -39.59
C ARG A 408 0.68 6.17 -40.91
N ILE A 409 0.82 4.87 -41.17
CA ILE A 409 1.45 4.33 -42.39
C ILE A 409 0.51 4.63 -43.58
N ASN A 410 -0.79 4.36 -43.41
CA ASN A 410 -1.86 4.66 -44.35
C ASN A 410 -3.20 4.65 -43.61
N ASP A 411 -4.33 4.77 -44.36
CA ASP A 411 -5.66 4.87 -43.73
C ASP A 411 -6.09 3.64 -42.92
N ASN A 412 -5.40 2.51 -43.08
CA ASN A 412 -5.73 1.24 -42.38
C ASN A 412 -4.64 0.79 -41.40
N PHE A 413 -3.46 1.32 -41.49
CA PHE A 413 -2.31 0.88 -40.66
C PHE A 413 -1.71 2.01 -39.84
N ASP A 414 -1.63 1.79 -38.52
CA ASP A 414 -0.93 2.64 -37.58
C ASP A 414 0.20 1.85 -36.90
N PHE A 415 1.34 2.50 -36.75
CA PHE A 415 2.46 2.02 -35.98
C PHE A 415 2.73 2.92 -34.81
N THR A 416 2.96 2.32 -33.65
CA THR A 416 3.37 3.04 -32.44
C THR A 416 4.58 2.40 -31.81
N ALA A 417 5.50 3.22 -31.31
CA ALA A 417 6.61 2.77 -30.51
C ALA A 417 6.79 3.65 -29.29
N SER A 418 7.31 3.08 -28.22
CA SER A 418 7.66 3.83 -27.03
C SER A 418 8.94 3.32 -26.39
N PHE A 419 9.63 4.25 -25.75
CA PHE A 419 10.81 3.99 -24.95
C PHE A 419 10.65 4.63 -23.58
N TYR A 420 11.07 3.91 -22.53
CA TYR A 420 11.03 4.37 -21.16
C TYR A 420 12.35 4.10 -20.44
N ARG A 421 12.79 5.07 -19.69
CA ARG A 421 13.92 4.94 -18.77
C ARG A 421 13.55 5.55 -17.42
N TYR A 422 13.69 4.77 -16.37
CA TYR A 422 13.51 5.21 -14.99
C TYR A 422 14.74 4.87 -14.16
N THR A 423 15.11 5.74 -13.23
CA THR A 423 16.13 5.47 -12.22
C THR A 423 15.76 6.12 -10.92
N ASP A 424 15.96 5.42 -9.81
CA ASP A 424 15.91 6.01 -8.48
C ASP A 424 17.10 5.61 -7.62
N SER A 425 17.36 6.43 -6.61
CA SER A 425 18.25 6.15 -5.50
C SER A 425 17.55 6.56 -4.22
N GLN A 426 17.50 5.66 -3.28
CA GLN A 426 16.82 5.85 -2.00
C GLN A 426 17.79 5.53 -0.88
N SER A 427 17.80 6.37 0.14
CA SER A 427 18.49 6.10 1.39
C SER A 427 17.58 6.38 2.56
N ALA A 428 17.53 5.47 3.50
CA ALA A 428 16.80 5.65 4.74
C ALA A 428 17.74 5.46 5.92
N LYS A 429 17.63 6.35 6.90
CA LYS A 429 18.22 6.23 8.22
C LYS A 429 17.06 6.17 9.20
N ASP A 430 16.96 5.08 9.92
CA ASP A 430 15.80 4.83 10.75
C ASP A 430 16.18 4.15 12.05
N TYR A 431 15.27 4.29 13.01
CA TYR A 431 15.17 3.43 14.16
C TYR A 431 14.05 2.42 13.89
N GLU A 432 14.41 1.20 13.58
CA GLU A 432 13.41 0.16 13.36
C GLU A 432 12.80 -0.31 14.67
N GLY A 433 11.47 -0.27 14.76
CA GLY A 433 10.74 -0.68 15.93
C GLY A 433 10.81 -2.18 16.18
N THR A 434 10.86 -2.57 17.45
CA THR A 434 10.83 -4.00 17.87
C THR A 434 9.44 -4.58 17.92
N GLY A 435 8.45 -3.86 17.43
CA GLY A 435 7.10 -4.37 17.20
C GLY A 435 6.16 -4.32 18.40
N GLY A 436 6.35 -3.40 19.34
CA GLY A 436 5.34 -3.23 20.37
C GLY A 436 5.65 -2.13 21.38
N ALA A 437 4.58 -1.58 21.93
CA ALA A 437 4.66 -0.75 23.12
C ALA A 437 4.73 -1.63 24.37
N ALA A 438 5.52 -1.22 25.34
CA ALA A 438 5.71 -1.89 26.62
C ALA A 438 5.55 -0.89 27.78
N ILE A 439 5.54 -1.39 29.01
CA ILE A 439 5.54 -0.57 30.22
C ILE A 439 6.91 -0.64 30.88
N ASP A 440 7.45 0.50 31.29
CA ASP A 440 8.66 0.54 32.09
C ASP A 440 8.34 0.23 33.56
N ILE A 441 8.60 -1.01 33.95
CA ILE A 441 8.36 -1.50 35.31
C ILE A 441 9.60 -1.47 36.19
N ASN A 442 10.69 -0.82 35.75
CA ASN A 442 11.92 -0.66 36.53
C ASN A 442 11.82 0.53 37.46
N LYS A 443 11.97 0.31 38.75
CA LYS A 443 12.00 1.41 39.74
C LYS A 443 13.30 2.20 39.73
N GLN A 444 14.37 1.59 39.26
CA GLN A 444 15.68 2.23 39.22
C GLN A 444 16.29 2.15 37.83
N LEU A 445 17.12 3.09 37.52
CA LEU A 445 17.98 3.09 36.33
C LEU A 445 19.24 2.22 36.58
N PRO A 446 19.98 1.82 35.53
CA PRO A 446 21.19 1.00 35.65
C PRO A 446 22.28 1.54 36.61
N ASP A 447 22.30 2.84 36.84
CA ASP A 447 23.22 3.52 37.76
C ASP A 447 22.72 3.54 39.23
N GLY A 448 21.57 2.88 39.53
CA GLY A 448 20.99 2.84 40.85
C GLY A 448 20.09 4.03 41.20
N THR A 449 20.02 5.04 40.36
CA THR A 449 19.14 6.20 40.59
C THR A 449 17.65 5.82 40.34
N THR A 450 16.75 6.56 40.95
CA THR A 450 15.30 6.35 40.75
C THR A 450 14.93 6.59 39.27
N ASN A 451 14.17 5.66 38.70
CA ASN A 451 13.65 5.81 37.35
C ASN A 451 12.41 6.73 37.37
N PRO A 452 12.48 7.92 36.77
CA PRO A 452 11.35 8.83 36.71
C PRO A 452 10.24 8.33 35.80
N ASN A 453 10.51 7.35 34.93
CA ASN A 453 9.58 6.81 33.94
C ASN A 453 8.93 5.48 34.38
N PHE A 454 9.04 5.13 35.65
CA PHE A 454 8.34 3.95 36.18
C PHE A 454 6.85 4.01 35.87
N GLY A 455 6.30 2.94 35.27
CA GLY A 455 4.89 2.83 34.94
C GLY A 455 4.49 3.55 33.63
N GLN A 456 5.45 4.15 32.91
CA GLN A 456 5.16 4.81 31.64
C GLN A 456 5.26 3.84 30.46
N ALA A 457 4.41 4.05 29.47
CA ALA A 457 4.46 3.31 28.22
C ALA A 457 5.64 3.77 27.37
N PHE A 458 6.35 2.82 26.77
CA PHE A 458 7.49 3.11 25.89
C PHE A 458 7.50 2.17 24.69
N ALA A 459 8.28 2.56 23.68
CA ALA A 459 8.67 1.70 22.58
C ALA A 459 10.19 1.72 22.39
N ASP A 460 10.77 0.57 22.05
CA ASP A 460 12.20 0.41 21.76
C ASP A 460 12.41 0.19 20.26
N PHE A 461 13.55 0.72 19.77
CA PHE A 461 13.93 0.68 18.38
C PHE A 461 15.43 0.48 18.27
N PHE A 462 15.87 -0.16 17.21
CA PHE A 462 17.31 -0.26 16.91
C PHE A 462 17.66 0.61 15.68
N LEU A 463 18.85 1.15 15.69
CA LEU A 463 19.34 2.04 14.65
C LEU A 463 19.69 1.26 13.40
N SER A 464 19.06 1.59 12.28
CA SER A 464 19.33 1.00 10.97
C SER A 464 19.60 2.05 9.89
N ARG A 465 20.20 1.60 8.81
CA ARG A 465 20.34 2.35 7.57
C ARG A 465 20.05 1.43 6.40
N GLN A 466 19.26 1.91 5.46
CA GLN A 466 18.89 1.16 4.28
C GLN A 466 19.21 1.98 3.04
N THR A 467 19.62 1.29 1.96
CA THR A 467 19.75 1.91 0.65
C THR A 467 19.08 1.01 -0.38
N GLN A 468 18.40 1.62 -1.33
CA GLN A 468 17.83 0.94 -2.48
C GLN A 468 18.06 1.77 -3.73
N SER A 469 18.37 1.11 -4.83
CA SER A 469 18.42 1.72 -6.15
C SER A 469 17.71 0.85 -7.15
N ARG A 470 17.01 1.48 -8.10
CA ARG A 470 16.33 0.78 -9.20
C ARG A 470 16.59 1.47 -10.51
N SER A 471 16.64 0.69 -11.56
CA SER A 471 16.65 1.21 -12.92
C SER A 471 15.78 0.35 -13.82
N VAL A 472 14.92 0.99 -14.61
CA VAL A 472 14.10 0.36 -15.63
C VAL A 472 14.50 0.89 -16.99
N THR A 473 14.62 0.01 -17.95
CA THR A 473 14.67 0.34 -19.38
C THR A 473 13.60 -0.50 -20.05
N GLU A 474 12.69 0.11 -20.79
CA GLU A 474 11.62 -0.59 -21.48
C GLU A 474 11.41 -0.02 -22.87
N ALA A 475 11.23 -0.91 -23.85
CA ALA A 475 10.87 -0.56 -25.21
C ALA A 475 9.65 -1.36 -25.63
N ARG A 476 8.72 -0.70 -26.33
CA ARG A 476 7.48 -1.30 -26.86
C ARG A 476 7.29 -0.91 -28.29
N ALA A 477 6.67 -1.81 -29.07
CA ALA A 477 6.21 -1.55 -30.41
C ALA A 477 4.84 -2.20 -30.62
N GLN A 478 3.97 -1.53 -31.37
CA GLN A 478 2.64 -2.02 -31.70
C GLN A 478 2.31 -1.63 -33.14
N LEU A 479 1.77 -2.59 -33.89
CA LEU A 479 1.21 -2.37 -35.21
C LEU A 479 -0.29 -2.64 -35.13
N ASN A 480 -1.10 -1.70 -35.63
CA ASN A 480 -2.54 -1.81 -35.71
C ASN A 480 -2.96 -1.85 -37.16
N TYR A 481 -3.91 -2.73 -37.44
CA TYR A 481 -4.64 -2.78 -38.69
C TYR A 481 -6.13 -2.60 -38.43
N HIS A 482 -6.75 -1.59 -39.03
CA HIS A 482 -8.17 -1.34 -38.85
C HIS A 482 -8.87 -1.15 -40.19
N PHE A 483 -10.12 -1.56 -40.24
CA PHE A 483 -10.95 -1.35 -41.41
C PHE A 483 -12.44 -1.27 -40.98
N GLU A 484 -13.24 -0.70 -41.88
CA GLU A 484 -14.69 -0.67 -41.76
C GLU A 484 -15.30 -1.39 -42.95
N ALA A 485 -16.34 -2.18 -42.73
CA ALA A 485 -17.05 -2.95 -43.76
C ALA A 485 -18.52 -3.07 -43.38
N THR A 486 -19.34 -3.36 -44.39
CA THR A 486 -20.73 -3.80 -44.15
C THR A 486 -20.86 -5.25 -44.58
N LEU A 487 -21.20 -6.13 -43.65
CA LEU A 487 -21.38 -7.54 -43.89
C LEU A 487 -22.84 -7.93 -43.66
N PHE A 488 -23.49 -8.46 -44.66
CA PHE A 488 -24.96 -8.81 -44.62
C PHE A 488 -25.84 -7.66 -44.11
N GLY A 489 -25.51 -6.42 -44.49
CA GLY A 489 -26.23 -5.22 -44.05
C GLY A 489 -25.95 -4.73 -42.62
N VAL A 490 -24.99 -5.35 -41.91
CA VAL A 490 -24.55 -4.98 -40.57
C VAL A 490 -23.23 -4.23 -40.69
N SER A 491 -23.12 -3.06 -40.08
CA SER A 491 -21.87 -2.32 -39.94
C SER A 491 -20.87 -3.12 -39.10
N TRP A 492 -19.61 -3.19 -39.53
CA TRP A 492 -18.54 -3.87 -38.88
C TRP A 492 -17.26 -3.03 -38.92
N LYS A 493 -16.75 -2.66 -37.75
CA LYS A 493 -15.45 -2.01 -37.57
C LYS A 493 -14.51 -3.00 -36.91
N GLN A 494 -13.36 -3.22 -37.49
CA GLN A 494 -12.37 -4.18 -36.99
C GLN A 494 -11.06 -3.49 -36.67
N LEU A 495 -10.48 -3.84 -35.53
CA LEU A 495 -9.11 -3.51 -35.16
C LEU A 495 -8.36 -4.81 -34.82
N PHE A 496 -7.24 -5.06 -35.49
CA PHE A 496 -6.25 -6.04 -35.11
C PHE A 496 -4.99 -5.31 -34.62
N SER A 497 -4.46 -5.76 -33.49
CA SER A 497 -3.21 -5.24 -32.95
C SER A 497 -2.23 -6.36 -32.72
N ALA A 498 -0.96 -6.14 -33.10
CA ALA A 498 0.16 -6.99 -32.75
C ALA A 498 1.19 -6.15 -32.01
N SER A 499 1.62 -6.57 -30.83
CA SER A 499 2.55 -5.81 -30.00
C SER A 499 3.66 -6.69 -29.40
N THR A 500 4.78 -6.07 -29.11
CA THR A 500 5.87 -6.67 -28.36
C THR A 500 6.46 -5.65 -27.40
N SER A 501 6.95 -6.13 -26.27
CA SER A 501 7.74 -5.32 -25.36
C SER A 501 8.95 -6.08 -24.82
N THR A 502 9.97 -5.32 -24.43
CA THR A 502 11.12 -5.82 -23.69
C THR A 502 11.43 -4.84 -22.57
N LYS A 503 11.67 -5.38 -21.38
CA LYS A 503 11.98 -4.61 -20.18
C LYS A 503 13.21 -5.19 -19.49
N GLU A 504 14.03 -4.33 -18.93
CA GLU A 504 15.07 -4.70 -17.97
C GLU A 504 14.85 -3.88 -16.71
N LEU A 505 14.60 -4.56 -15.59
CA LEU A 505 14.55 -3.97 -14.25
C LEU A 505 15.78 -4.46 -13.49
N LYS A 506 16.61 -3.54 -13.01
CA LYS A 506 17.69 -3.81 -12.07
C LYS A 506 17.35 -3.18 -10.74
N GLN A 507 17.53 -3.94 -9.68
CA GLN A 507 17.30 -3.50 -8.30
C GLN A 507 18.49 -3.90 -7.44
N SER A 508 18.84 -3.04 -6.50
CA SER A 508 19.84 -3.31 -5.48
C SER A 508 19.36 -2.77 -4.15
N ALA A 509 19.36 -3.59 -3.12
CA ALA A 509 18.98 -3.18 -1.77
C ALA A 509 20.06 -3.61 -0.78
N ARG A 510 20.32 -2.78 0.24
CA ARG A 510 21.29 -3.02 1.31
C ARG A 510 20.74 -2.56 2.64
N GLN A 511 20.99 -3.35 3.67
CA GLN A 511 20.67 -3.00 5.05
C GLN A 511 21.91 -3.02 5.93
N TYR A 512 22.01 -2.00 6.76
CA TYR A 512 23.08 -1.82 7.72
C TYR A 512 22.49 -1.57 9.10
N LEU A 513 23.14 -2.06 10.15
CA LEU A 513 22.74 -1.80 11.53
C LEU A 513 23.76 -0.88 12.20
N GLY A 514 23.27 0.05 13.00
CA GLY A 514 24.10 0.90 13.84
C GLY A 514 24.67 0.11 15.00
N GLN A 515 25.98 0.10 15.12
CA GLN A 515 26.71 -0.68 16.12
C GLN A 515 27.83 0.13 16.76
N VAL A 516 28.10 -0.17 18.01
CA VAL A 516 29.27 0.32 18.74
C VAL A 516 30.46 -0.51 18.36
N GLY A 517 31.04 -0.24 17.20
CA GLY A 517 32.21 -1.00 16.73
C GLY A 517 33.55 -0.43 17.17
N ASN A 518 34.61 -1.21 17.01
CA ASN A 518 35.99 -0.80 17.10
C ASN A 518 36.63 -0.59 15.72
N GLY A 519 35.85 -0.43 14.67
CA GLY A 519 36.30 -0.31 13.28
C GLY A 519 36.50 -1.63 12.58
N THR A 520 36.35 -2.77 13.24
CA THR A 520 36.41 -4.09 12.63
C THR A 520 35.02 -4.58 12.26
N THR A 521 34.90 -5.28 11.15
CA THR A 521 33.65 -5.93 10.74
C THR A 521 33.31 -7.01 11.75
N ILE A 522 32.12 -6.93 12.36
CA ILE A 522 31.60 -7.93 13.26
C ILE A 522 31.08 -9.08 12.40
N THR A 523 31.79 -10.19 12.40
CA THR A 523 31.46 -11.36 11.57
C THR A 523 30.64 -12.43 12.30
N ASN A 524 30.68 -12.40 13.63
CA ASN A 524 29.91 -13.34 14.46
C ASN A 524 28.55 -12.73 14.85
N PRO A 525 27.42 -13.35 14.51
CA PRO A 525 26.11 -12.85 14.89
C PRO A 525 25.91 -12.59 16.38
N ALA A 526 26.54 -13.35 17.26
CA ALA A 526 26.47 -13.14 18.71
C ALA A 526 27.12 -11.83 19.13
N ASP A 527 28.28 -11.49 18.57
CA ASP A 527 28.98 -10.22 18.84
C ASP A 527 28.22 -9.03 18.24
N TRP A 528 27.53 -9.27 17.17
CA TRP A 528 26.74 -8.30 16.44
C TRP A 528 25.56 -7.77 17.25
N VAL A 529 24.77 -8.66 17.84
CA VAL A 529 23.64 -8.26 18.69
C VAL A 529 24.10 -7.50 19.94
N GLN A 530 25.24 -7.85 20.53
CA GLN A 530 25.79 -7.18 21.70
C GLN A 530 26.23 -5.73 21.45
N ASN A 531 26.44 -5.35 20.19
CA ASN A 531 26.93 -4.04 19.82
C ASN A 531 25.85 -3.17 19.14
N MET A 532 24.63 -3.65 19.00
CA MET A 532 23.52 -2.87 18.44
C MET A 532 23.19 -1.66 19.32
N ILE A 533 22.77 -0.60 18.63
CA ILE A 533 22.34 0.64 19.30
C ILE A 533 20.83 0.67 19.29
N TRP A 534 20.28 0.84 20.47
CA TRP A 534 18.85 0.96 20.67
C TRP A 534 18.47 2.33 21.17
N GLY A 535 17.28 2.75 20.87
CA GLY A 535 16.65 3.95 21.42
C GLY A 535 15.34 3.62 22.08
N ARG A 536 14.92 4.43 23.05
CA ARG A 536 13.64 4.32 23.76
C ARG A 536 12.92 5.65 23.75
N ILE A 537 11.61 5.59 23.55
CA ILE A 537 10.72 6.75 23.70
C ILE A 537 9.56 6.39 24.60
N TYR A 538 9.15 7.36 25.41
CA TYR A 538 7.98 7.24 26.26
C TYR A 538 6.79 7.91 25.58
N LEU A 539 5.68 7.19 25.49
CA LEU A 539 4.58 7.50 24.57
C LEU A 539 3.68 8.63 25.08
N ASP A 540 3.75 8.96 26.35
CA ASP A 540 3.04 10.05 27.00
C ASP A 540 3.84 11.37 27.04
N HIS A 541 5.08 11.37 26.61
CA HIS A 541 5.91 12.58 26.56
C HIS A 541 5.85 13.22 25.17
N PRO A 542 5.40 14.47 25.03
CA PRO A 542 5.40 15.16 23.74
C PRO A 542 6.82 15.55 23.29
N ASN A 543 6.99 15.74 22.00
CA ASN A 543 8.17 16.33 21.36
C ASN A 543 9.52 15.63 21.67
N GLN A 544 9.49 14.35 21.99
CA GLN A 544 10.72 13.59 22.05
C GLN A 544 11.20 13.30 20.62
N VAL A 545 12.34 13.85 20.27
CA VAL A 545 13.06 13.52 19.04
C VAL A 545 14.31 12.76 19.42
N MET A 546 14.52 11.59 18.83
CA MET A 546 15.70 10.83 19.07
C MET A 546 16.74 11.13 17.98
N ASN A 547 17.77 11.87 18.34
CA ASN A 547 18.95 11.98 17.51
C ASN A 547 19.89 10.82 17.85
N ALA A 548 20.25 10.03 16.83
CA ALA A 548 21.27 9.02 17.02
C ALA A 548 22.56 9.67 17.54
N PRO A 549 23.12 9.23 18.68
CA PRO A 549 24.38 9.74 19.11
C PRO A 549 25.47 9.35 18.10
N GLU A 550 26.42 10.22 17.82
CA GLU A 550 27.58 9.91 16.98
C GLU A 550 28.59 9.04 17.74
N VAL A 551 28.58 9.14 19.04
CA VAL A 551 29.48 8.43 19.94
C VAL A 551 28.64 7.70 20.99
N ALA A 552 28.88 6.42 21.16
CA ALA A 552 28.27 5.63 22.21
C ALA A 552 28.68 6.06 23.61
N PRO A 553 27.92 5.73 24.69
CA PRO A 553 28.21 6.12 26.06
C PRO A 553 29.59 5.70 26.58
N ASN A 554 30.15 4.65 26.02
CA ASN A 554 31.50 4.17 26.36
C ASN A 554 32.63 4.87 25.57
N GLY A 555 32.31 5.95 24.82
CA GLY A 555 33.24 6.70 24.02
C GLY A 555 33.63 6.09 22.68
N ARG A 556 33.04 4.96 22.31
CA ARG A 556 33.29 4.32 21.01
C ARG A 556 32.44 4.98 19.91
N GLN A 557 33.05 5.08 18.72
CA GLN A 557 32.33 5.57 17.54
C GLN A 557 31.24 4.59 17.11
N ILE A 558 30.12 5.12 16.66
CA ILE A 558 29.05 4.37 16.06
C ILE A 558 29.37 4.17 14.59
N SER A 559 29.33 2.94 14.15
CA SER A 559 29.50 2.56 12.75
C SER A 559 28.28 1.80 12.22
N TYR A 560 28.04 1.91 10.93
CA TYR A 560 27.00 1.15 10.25
C TYR A 560 27.63 -0.08 9.61
N MET A 561 27.28 -1.25 10.11
CA MET A 561 27.78 -2.53 9.62
C MET A 561 26.73 -3.23 8.77
N PRO A 562 27.09 -3.90 7.67
CA PRO A 562 26.18 -4.72 6.93
C PRO A 562 25.57 -5.78 7.84
N LYS A 563 24.29 -6.06 7.66
CA LYS A 563 23.61 -7.13 8.39
C LYS A 563 24.22 -8.48 8.02
N ALA A 564 24.60 -9.28 9.05
CA ALA A 564 25.41 -10.48 8.82
C ALA A 564 24.63 -11.67 8.25
N ASP A 565 23.34 -11.75 8.44
CA ASP A 565 22.52 -12.94 8.15
C ASP A 565 21.87 -12.96 6.75
N GLY A 566 22.21 -12.01 5.87
CA GLY A 566 21.73 -12.02 4.49
C GLY A 566 20.22 -12.00 4.36
N TYR A 567 19.57 -11.28 5.27
CA TYR A 567 18.13 -11.10 5.19
C TYR A 567 17.74 -10.41 3.89
N TRP A 568 16.53 -10.68 3.42
CA TRP A 568 15.87 -10.30 2.20
C TRP A 568 16.01 -8.84 1.70
N PHE A 569 16.75 -8.00 2.40
CA PHE A 569 17.12 -6.65 1.98
C PHE A 569 18.55 -6.48 1.45
N ASP A 570 19.38 -7.53 1.42
CA ASP A 570 20.72 -7.47 0.87
C ASP A 570 20.77 -8.28 -0.43
N PHE A 571 20.34 -7.67 -1.53
CA PHE A 571 20.29 -8.34 -2.81
C PHE A 571 20.61 -7.43 -3.99
N ASP A 572 21.06 -8.06 -5.08
CA ASP A 572 21.09 -7.52 -6.43
C ASP A 572 20.19 -8.39 -7.30
N ASP A 573 19.25 -7.77 -8.01
CA ASP A 573 18.32 -8.45 -8.89
C ASP A 573 18.32 -7.84 -10.28
N THR A 574 18.22 -8.68 -11.29
CA THR A 574 18.02 -8.30 -12.70
C THR A 574 16.87 -9.11 -13.28
N PHE A 575 15.74 -8.46 -13.50
CA PHE A 575 14.53 -9.06 -14.04
C PHE A 575 14.25 -8.57 -15.46
N LYS A 576 14.10 -9.49 -16.42
CA LYS A 576 13.97 -9.20 -17.86
C LYS A 576 12.76 -9.91 -18.46
N PRO A 577 11.56 -9.32 -18.38
CA PRO A 577 10.42 -9.82 -19.14
C PRO A 577 10.46 -9.34 -20.59
N LYS A 578 9.98 -10.22 -21.47
CA LYS A 578 9.73 -9.97 -22.89
C LYS A 578 8.39 -10.58 -23.27
N ASP A 579 7.62 -9.88 -24.06
CA ASP A 579 6.31 -10.36 -24.47
C ASP A 579 5.99 -10.15 -25.96
N TYR A 580 5.00 -10.93 -26.39
CA TYR A 580 4.32 -10.80 -27.67
C TYR A 580 2.83 -10.92 -27.43
N ALA A 581 2.04 -9.99 -27.93
CA ALA A 581 0.60 -10.02 -27.81
C ALA A 581 -0.09 -9.75 -29.14
N ILE A 582 -1.22 -10.41 -29.33
CA ILE A 582 -2.14 -10.14 -30.43
C ILE A 582 -3.53 -9.85 -29.84
N MET A 583 -4.23 -8.90 -30.42
CA MET A 583 -5.56 -8.53 -30.01
C MET A 583 -6.45 -8.28 -31.22
N SER A 584 -7.71 -8.65 -31.10
CA SER A 584 -8.79 -8.36 -32.05
C SER A 584 -9.91 -7.65 -31.30
N GLN A 585 -10.33 -6.50 -31.80
CA GLN A 585 -11.52 -5.80 -31.35
C GLN A 585 -12.45 -5.61 -32.54
N SER A 586 -13.63 -6.19 -32.44
CA SER A 586 -14.67 -6.12 -33.45
C SER A 586 -15.84 -5.32 -32.90
N ARG A 587 -16.34 -4.35 -33.64
CA ARG A 587 -17.51 -3.56 -33.29
C ARG A 587 -18.56 -3.73 -34.39
N PHE A 588 -19.80 -4.04 -34.00
CA PHE A 588 -20.91 -4.34 -34.87
C PHE A 588 -22.13 -3.48 -34.51
N LEU A 589 -23.11 -3.42 -35.43
CA LEU A 589 -24.41 -2.79 -35.18
C LEU A 589 -24.28 -1.31 -34.77
N ASP A 590 -23.50 -0.56 -35.53
CA ASP A 590 -23.17 0.86 -35.24
C ASP A 590 -22.63 1.06 -33.81
N ASP A 591 -21.63 0.27 -33.47
CA ASP A 591 -20.97 0.24 -32.15
C ASP A 591 -21.87 -0.26 -30.99
N ALA A 592 -23.05 -0.82 -31.25
CA ALA A 592 -23.89 -1.40 -30.21
C ALA A 592 -23.30 -2.69 -29.60
N LEU A 593 -22.52 -3.46 -30.36
CA LEU A 593 -21.84 -4.66 -29.90
C LEU A 593 -20.33 -4.54 -30.11
N SER A 594 -19.57 -4.65 -29.03
CA SER A 594 -18.10 -4.72 -29.05
C SER A 594 -17.64 -6.08 -28.53
N VAL A 595 -16.75 -6.75 -29.26
CA VAL A 595 -16.14 -8.01 -28.86
C VAL A 595 -14.62 -7.85 -28.89
N THR A 596 -13.96 -8.19 -27.80
CA THR A 596 -12.49 -8.11 -27.68
C THR A 596 -11.95 -9.49 -27.38
N LEU A 597 -10.94 -9.91 -28.15
CA LEU A 597 -10.18 -11.16 -27.93
C LEU A 597 -8.70 -10.81 -27.90
N GLY A 598 -7.94 -11.44 -27.01
CA GLY A 598 -6.52 -11.23 -26.94
C GLY A 598 -5.77 -12.43 -26.42
N ALA A 599 -4.56 -12.61 -26.92
CA ALA A 599 -3.61 -13.62 -26.47
C ALA A 599 -2.25 -12.98 -26.28
N ARG A 600 -1.55 -13.36 -25.20
CA ARG A 600 -0.19 -12.89 -24.91
C ARG A 600 0.67 -14.03 -24.44
N LYS A 601 1.88 -14.06 -24.94
CA LYS A 601 2.96 -14.91 -24.48
C LYS A 601 4.04 -14.06 -23.84
N GLU A 602 4.42 -14.41 -22.64
CA GLU A 602 5.48 -13.75 -21.89
C GLU A 602 6.58 -14.75 -21.55
N LYS A 603 7.80 -14.27 -21.59
CA LYS A 603 8.96 -14.96 -21.07
C LYS A 603 9.73 -14.00 -20.19
N TYR A 604 10.05 -14.41 -18.96
CA TYR A 604 10.96 -13.63 -18.14
C TYR A 604 12.17 -14.46 -17.72
N THR A 605 13.28 -13.76 -17.55
CA THR A 605 14.49 -14.27 -16.90
C THR A 605 14.78 -13.39 -15.69
N GLU A 606 15.24 -13.99 -14.63
CA GLU A 606 15.63 -13.32 -13.40
C GLU A 606 17.00 -13.84 -12.97
N HIS A 607 17.87 -12.92 -12.58
CA HIS A 607 19.14 -13.19 -11.95
C HIS A 607 19.16 -12.50 -10.60
N LEU A 608 18.96 -13.27 -9.52
CA LEU A 608 18.94 -12.79 -8.15
C LEU A 608 20.21 -13.24 -7.44
N ARG A 609 20.94 -12.29 -6.87
CA ARG A 609 22.06 -12.51 -5.96
C ARG A 609 21.71 -11.97 -4.59
N GLU A 610 21.48 -12.83 -3.63
CA GLU A 610 21.34 -12.46 -2.23
C GLU A 610 22.71 -12.45 -1.55
N LEU A 611 23.05 -11.32 -0.97
CA LEU A 611 24.32 -11.14 -0.29
C LEU A 611 24.20 -11.67 1.15
N ARG A 612 24.96 -12.72 1.44
CA ARG A 612 24.98 -13.35 2.76
C ARG A 612 26.33 -13.06 3.41
N ARG A 613 26.27 -12.33 4.54
CA ARG A 613 27.48 -11.84 5.21
C ARG A 613 27.56 -12.45 6.59
N GLY A 614 28.32 -13.52 6.73
CA GLY A 614 28.60 -14.19 8.00
C GLY A 614 29.68 -15.23 7.81
N PRO A 615 30.29 -15.69 8.89
CA PRO A 615 31.30 -16.75 8.82
C PRO A 615 30.66 -18.00 8.18
N ASN A 616 31.28 -18.49 7.13
CA ASN A 616 30.83 -19.65 6.34
C ASN A 616 29.54 -19.47 5.54
N LEU A 617 29.06 -18.23 5.34
CA LEU A 617 27.94 -17.95 4.43
C LEU A 617 28.47 -17.50 3.07
N THR A 618 27.95 -18.12 2.01
CA THR A 618 28.17 -17.71 0.62
C THR A 618 26.92 -17.04 0.08
N ASP A 619 27.09 -16.12 -0.86
CA ASP A 619 25.98 -15.51 -1.57
C ASP A 619 25.08 -16.59 -2.18
N ARG A 620 23.77 -16.40 -2.12
CA ARG A 620 22.83 -17.27 -2.81
C ARG A 620 22.52 -16.66 -4.17
N ILE A 621 22.81 -17.41 -5.23
CA ILE A 621 22.50 -17.01 -6.61
C ILE A 621 21.35 -17.89 -7.11
N SER A 622 20.35 -17.25 -7.71
CA SER A 622 19.22 -17.90 -8.33
C SER A 622 19.06 -17.35 -9.74
N ASP A 623 19.15 -18.24 -10.73
CA ASP A 623 18.88 -17.94 -12.13
C ASP A 623 17.58 -18.65 -12.53
N GLU A 624 16.59 -17.88 -12.98
CA GLU A 624 15.30 -18.42 -13.39
C GLU A 624 14.90 -17.99 -14.79
N SER A 625 14.18 -18.87 -15.48
CA SER A 625 13.52 -18.58 -16.74
C SER A 625 12.14 -19.24 -16.73
N LYS A 626 11.09 -18.45 -16.89
CA LYS A 626 9.71 -18.94 -16.91
C LYS A 626 8.97 -18.37 -18.11
N ASP A 627 8.08 -19.17 -18.66
CA ASP A 627 7.16 -18.79 -19.73
C ASP A 627 5.74 -18.72 -19.18
N ALA A 628 4.94 -17.81 -19.73
CA ALA A 628 3.56 -17.61 -19.33
C ALA A 628 2.69 -17.28 -20.54
N ASP A 629 1.51 -17.92 -20.62
CA ASP A 629 0.52 -17.65 -21.64
C ASP A 629 -0.74 -17.10 -20.98
N THR A 630 -1.26 -15.99 -21.50
CA THR A 630 -2.47 -15.37 -21.00
C THR A 630 -3.47 -15.14 -22.12
N LEU A 631 -4.75 -15.27 -21.77
CA LEU A 631 -5.87 -15.09 -22.68
C LEU A 631 -6.88 -14.14 -22.03
N SER A 632 -7.51 -13.30 -22.84
CA SER A 632 -8.65 -12.48 -22.44
C SER A 632 -9.70 -12.49 -23.55
N ALA A 633 -10.95 -12.51 -23.13
CA ALA A 633 -12.08 -12.44 -24.03
C ALA A 633 -13.20 -11.63 -23.36
N GLY A 634 -13.80 -10.71 -24.09
CA GLY A 634 -14.87 -9.93 -23.53
C GLY A 634 -15.83 -9.41 -24.58
N ALA A 635 -17.04 -9.10 -24.15
CA ALA A 635 -18.06 -8.51 -24.99
C ALA A 635 -18.87 -7.48 -24.22
N VAL A 636 -19.29 -6.45 -24.94
CA VAL A 636 -20.19 -5.41 -24.43
C VAL A 636 -21.29 -5.20 -25.47
N TYR A 637 -22.53 -5.22 -25.03
CA TYR A 637 -23.68 -4.91 -25.87
C TYR A 637 -24.48 -3.77 -25.26
N PHE A 638 -24.83 -2.76 -26.05
CA PHE A 638 -25.71 -1.68 -25.65
C PHE A 638 -27.00 -1.68 -26.49
N HIS A 639 -28.12 -1.65 -25.80
CA HIS A 639 -29.42 -1.35 -26.40
C HIS A 639 -29.55 0.18 -26.62
N SER A 640 -30.43 0.57 -27.56
CA SER A 640 -30.68 2.00 -27.90
C SER A 640 -31.16 2.85 -26.71
N SER A 641 -31.69 2.22 -25.65
CA SER A 641 -32.04 2.90 -24.37
C SER A 641 -30.83 3.35 -23.54
N GLY A 642 -29.61 3.04 -23.95
CA GLY A 642 -28.39 3.28 -23.17
C GLY A 642 -28.06 2.22 -22.13
N ILE A 643 -28.87 1.18 -21.97
CA ILE A 643 -28.60 0.04 -21.09
C ILE A 643 -27.77 -0.98 -21.87
N GLY A 644 -26.70 -1.46 -21.26
CA GLY A 644 -25.82 -2.47 -21.84
C GLY A 644 -25.53 -3.61 -20.89
N ALA A 645 -25.11 -4.73 -21.46
CA ALA A 645 -24.58 -5.88 -20.75
C ALA A 645 -23.10 -6.05 -21.07
N VAL A 646 -22.32 -6.50 -20.09
CA VAL A 646 -20.87 -6.74 -20.23
C VAL A 646 -20.51 -8.11 -19.68
N VAL A 647 -19.58 -8.76 -20.37
CA VAL A 647 -18.89 -9.96 -19.88
C VAL A 647 -17.40 -9.84 -20.23
N ASN A 648 -16.53 -10.20 -19.29
CA ASN A 648 -15.08 -10.21 -19.47
C ASN A 648 -14.47 -11.42 -18.77
N MET A 649 -13.62 -12.14 -19.47
CA MET A 649 -12.83 -13.24 -18.93
C MET A 649 -11.35 -12.92 -19.18
N SER A 650 -10.53 -12.98 -18.14
CA SER A 650 -9.12 -12.62 -18.22
C SER A 650 -8.24 -13.49 -17.32
N LYS A 651 -6.98 -13.60 -17.70
CA LYS A 651 -5.94 -14.25 -16.91
C LYS A 651 -4.77 -13.30 -16.75
N ASN A 652 -4.04 -13.44 -15.64
CA ASN A 652 -2.76 -12.78 -15.44
C ASN A 652 -1.78 -13.66 -14.68
N ILE A 653 -0.55 -13.19 -14.58
CA ILE A 653 0.54 -13.86 -13.89
C ILE A 653 1.35 -12.79 -13.16
N GLN A 654 1.70 -13.09 -11.92
CA GLN A 654 2.57 -12.26 -11.09
C GLN A 654 3.79 -13.07 -10.66
N PRO A 655 5.00 -12.71 -11.10
CA PRO A 655 6.24 -13.34 -10.62
C PRO A 655 6.43 -13.09 -9.13
N PRO A 656 7.13 -13.98 -8.41
CA PRO A 656 7.61 -13.68 -7.06
C PRO A 656 8.47 -12.42 -7.09
N HIS A 657 8.39 -11.63 -6.02
CA HIS A 657 9.21 -10.41 -5.93
C HIS A 657 10.70 -10.73 -5.70
N ALA A 658 11.56 -9.78 -6.06
CA ALA A 658 13.01 -9.88 -5.79
C ALA A 658 13.24 -10.05 -4.28
N GLY A 659 14.10 -10.98 -3.90
CA GLY A 659 14.42 -11.27 -2.50
C GLY A 659 13.38 -12.14 -1.77
N SER A 660 12.33 -12.65 -2.45
CA SER A 660 11.40 -13.59 -1.83
C SER A 660 12.12 -14.85 -1.34
N GLN A 661 11.74 -15.32 -0.16
CA GLN A 661 12.33 -16.52 0.45
C GLN A 661 11.94 -17.77 -0.35
N PRO A 662 12.79 -18.82 -0.37
CA PRO A 662 12.44 -20.10 -1.00
C PRO A 662 11.31 -20.80 -0.24
N LEU A 663 10.66 -21.73 -0.89
CA LEU A 663 9.75 -22.66 -0.24
C LEU A 663 10.53 -23.58 0.73
N LEU A 664 9.84 -24.27 1.63
CA LEU A 664 10.44 -25.22 2.59
C LEU A 664 11.31 -26.30 1.93
N ASN A 665 11.04 -26.67 0.68
CA ASN A 665 11.85 -27.60 -0.11
C ASN A 665 13.09 -26.95 -0.75
N GLY A 666 13.35 -25.68 -0.50
CA GLY A 666 14.46 -24.91 -1.03
C GLY A 666 14.27 -24.39 -2.47
N GLN A 667 13.13 -24.67 -3.10
CA GLN A 667 12.82 -24.18 -4.44
C GLN A 667 12.28 -22.75 -4.37
N ARG A 668 12.52 -21.97 -5.43
CA ARG A 668 11.88 -20.68 -5.61
C ARG A 668 10.39 -20.87 -5.90
N PRO A 669 9.50 -20.03 -5.33
CA PRO A 669 8.07 -20.11 -5.60
C PRO A 669 7.74 -19.94 -7.08
N ASP A 670 6.72 -20.64 -7.56
CA ASP A 670 6.17 -20.41 -8.88
C ASP A 670 5.40 -19.07 -8.92
N PRO A 671 5.24 -18.47 -10.11
CA PRO A 671 4.42 -17.28 -10.26
C PRO A 671 2.97 -17.51 -9.81
N GLU A 672 2.40 -16.52 -9.12
CA GLU A 672 0.98 -16.47 -8.85
C GLU A 672 0.19 -16.37 -10.14
N ARG A 673 -0.94 -17.08 -10.22
CA ARG A 673 -1.83 -17.12 -11.38
C ARG A 673 -3.21 -16.61 -11.04
N GLY A 674 -3.65 -15.59 -11.76
CA GLY A 674 -4.99 -15.04 -11.66
C GLY A 674 -5.89 -15.47 -12.80
N LYS A 675 -7.16 -15.81 -12.48
CA LYS A 675 -8.23 -16.05 -13.45
C LYS A 675 -9.45 -15.28 -12.99
N GLY A 676 -10.04 -14.47 -13.86
CA GLY A 676 -11.22 -13.67 -13.53
C GLY A 676 -12.32 -13.81 -14.57
N LEU A 677 -13.56 -13.85 -14.07
CA LEU A 677 -14.77 -13.69 -14.82
C LEU A 677 -15.55 -12.51 -14.25
N GLU A 678 -15.88 -11.56 -15.09
CA GLU A 678 -16.69 -10.40 -14.74
C GLU A 678 -17.90 -10.33 -15.66
N TYR A 679 -19.06 -10.01 -15.10
CA TYR A 679 -20.25 -9.76 -15.89
C TYR A 679 -21.19 -8.78 -15.17
N GLY A 680 -21.98 -8.08 -15.94
CA GLY A 680 -22.85 -7.09 -15.32
C GLY A 680 -23.60 -6.21 -16.29
N LEU A 681 -24.07 -5.11 -15.77
CA LEU A 681 -24.83 -4.12 -16.50
C LEU A 681 -24.08 -2.79 -16.55
N ARG A 682 -24.27 -2.07 -17.64
CA ARG A 682 -23.80 -0.69 -17.83
C ARG A 682 -24.95 0.18 -18.26
N TYR A 683 -24.88 1.44 -17.89
CA TYR A 683 -25.76 2.46 -18.40
C TYR A 683 -24.93 3.64 -18.91
N SER A 684 -25.18 4.07 -20.11
CA SER A 684 -24.60 5.29 -20.68
C SER A 684 -25.72 6.08 -21.37
N SER A 685 -26.06 7.24 -20.82
CA SER A 685 -27.10 8.06 -21.42
C SER A 685 -26.69 8.59 -22.80
N ASN A 686 -27.67 8.72 -23.72
CA ASN A 686 -27.39 9.19 -25.08
C ASN A 686 -26.87 10.64 -25.12
N ASP A 687 -27.18 11.44 -24.10
CA ASP A 687 -26.69 12.81 -23.95
C ASP A 687 -25.33 12.91 -23.23
N GLY A 688 -24.72 11.77 -22.87
CA GLY A 688 -23.41 11.68 -22.23
C GLY A 688 -23.35 12.19 -20.78
N LYS A 689 -24.49 12.42 -20.12
CA LYS A 689 -24.54 12.99 -18.76
C LYS A 689 -24.46 11.96 -17.65
N TYR A 690 -24.72 10.70 -17.94
CA TYR A 690 -24.74 9.62 -16.96
C TYR A 690 -23.96 8.43 -17.47
N TYR A 691 -23.09 7.91 -16.61
CA TYR A 691 -22.41 6.64 -16.83
C TYR A 691 -22.45 5.84 -15.53
N ALA A 692 -22.95 4.61 -15.58
CA ALA A 692 -23.01 3.73 -14.43
C ALA A 692 -22.64 2.30 -14.79
N THR A 693 -22.03 1.59 -13.83
CA THR A 693 -21.67 0.17 -13.96
C THR A 693 -22.10 -0.60 -12.72
N LEU A 694 -22.58 -1.81 -12.92
CA LEU A 694 -22.84 -2.80 -11.87
C LEU A 694 -22.21 -4.11 -12.31
N ILE A 695 -21.13 -4.50 -11.68
CA ILE A 695 -20.32 -5.66 -12.05
C ILE A 695 -20.35 -6.69 -10.92
N ARG A 696 -20.60 -7.93 -11.28
CA ARG A 696 -20.29 -9.12 -10.49
C ARG A 696 -18.97 -9.69 -10.99
N TYR A 697 -18.06 -9.98 -10.08
CA TYR A 697 -16.79 -10.62 -10.40
C TYR A 697 -16.59 -11.92 -9.63
N ASP A 698 -15.84 -12.82 -10.24
CA ASP A 698 -15.34 -14.06 -9.68
C ASP A 698 -13.86 -14.20 -10.10
N THR A 699 -12.95 -14.12 -9.16
CA THR A 699 -11.52 -14.12 -9.41
C THR A 699 -10.86 -15.17 -8.54
N LYS A 700 -10.07 -16.05 -9.16
CA LYS A 700 -9.24 -17.03 -8.45
C LYS A 700 -7.78 -16.60 -8.51
N SER A 701 -7.13 -16.56 -7.36
CA SER A 701 -5.70 -16.41 -7.20
C SER A 701 -5.13 -17.76 -6.76
N GLU A 702 -4.19 -18.28 -7.52
CA GLU A 702 -3.52 -19.56 -7.24
C GLU A 702 -2.03 -19.30 -7.02
N GLY A 703 -1.50 -19.73 -5.86
CA GLY A 703 -0.08 -19.65 -5.56
C GLY A 703 0.42 -18.27 -5.11
N HIS A 704 -0.46 -17.45 -4.51
CA HIS A 704 -0.05 -16.18 -3.89
C HIS A 704 1.01 -16.42 -2.82
N LEU A 705 2.15 -15.72 -2.93
CA LEU A 705 3.29 -15.92 -2.04
C LEU A 705 3.04 -15.28 -0.69
N VAL A 706 3.35 -16.01 0.38
CA VAL A 706 3.32 -15.52 1.75
C VAL A 706 4.62 -15.87 2.45
N GLU A 707 5.31 -14.89 2.99
CA GLU A 707 6.57 -15.08 3.70
C GLU A 707 6.33 -15.37 5.18
N ASN A 708 7.07 -16.32 5.74
CA ASN A 708 7.04 -16.73 7.15
C ASN A 708 5.62 -16.90 7.75
N PRO A 709 4.74 -17.63 7.10
CA PRO A 709 3.29 -17.52 7.32
C PRO A 709 2.80 -17.97 8.71
N ILE A 710 3.48 -18.87 9.40
CA ILE A 710 2.92 -19.53 10.61
C ILE A 710 3.90 -19.64 11.76
N GLY A 711 4.98 -18.89 11.78
CA GLY A 711 5.90 -18.90 12.91
C GLY A 711 6.63 -20.24 13.17
N LEU A 712 6.83 -21.08 12.15
CA LEU A 712 7.57 -22.35 12.26
C LEU A 712 8.97 -22.14 12.82
N ARG A 713 9.61 -21.04 12.52
CA ARG A 713 10.91 -20.66 13.08
C ARG A 713 10.89 -20.66 14.61
N ASN A 714 9.82 -20.14 15.21
CA ASN A 714 9.68 -20.10 16.67
C ASN A 714 9.55 -21.51 17.24
N VAL A 715 8.73 -22.38 16.64
CA VAL A 715 8.61 -23.79 17.09
C VAL A 715 9.97 -24.49 17.04
N TRP A 716 10.68 -24.32 15.94
CA TRP A 716 11.98 -24.95 15.77
C TRP A 716 13.03 -24.45 16.79
N GLN A 717 13.07 -23.14 17.05
CA GLN A 717 13.92 -22.57 18.09
C GLN A 717 13.59 -23.12 19.48
N LYS A 718 12.30 -23.16 19.81
CA LYS A 718 11.86 -23.69 21.11
C LYS A 718 12.10 -25.21 21.26
N TYR A 719 11.95 -25.95 20.17
CA TYR A 719 12.25 -27.38 20.12
C TYR A 719 13.75 -27.63 20.34
N ASN A 720 14.63 -26.96 19.66
CA ASN A 720 16.07 -27.09 19.84
C ASN A 720 16.52 -26.64 21.25
N ASN A 721 15.96 -25.55 21.75
CA ASN A 721 16.21 -25.13 23.14
C ASN A 721 15.77 -26.17 24.16
N ALA A 722 14.66 -26.87 23.92
CA ALA A 722 14.17 -27.95 24.77
C ALA A 722 15.14 -29.15 24.77
N LEU A 723 15.76 -29.45 23.64
CA LEU A 723 16.78 -30.51 23.50
C LEU A 723 18.16 -30.12 24.03
N GLY A 724 18.36 -28.88 24.46
CA GLY A 724 19.66 -28.40 24.93
C GLY A 724 20.64 -27.99 23.80
N ASN A 725 20.13 -27.82 22.57
CA ASN A 725 20.90 -27.44 21.38
C ASN A 725 20.57 -26.01 20.90
N PRO A 726 20.77 -24.98 21.73
CA PRO A 726 20.35 -23.62 21.37
C PRO A 726 21.19 -22.99 20.25
N THR A 727 22.38 -23.51 19.97
CA THR A 727 23.28 -22.99 18.91
C THR A 727 22.79 -23.31 17.50
N GLU A 728 21.92 -24.30 17.33
CA GLU A 728 21.29 -24.57 16.03
C GLU A 728 20.19 -23.55 15.67
N SER A 729 19.82 -22.68 16.60
CA SER A 729 18.85 -21.60 16.37
C SER A 729 19.31 -20.55 15.36
N GLY A 730 20.62 -20.51 15.06
CA GLY A 730 21.22 -19.56 14.13
C GLY A 730 21.21 -19.96 12.66
N ASN A 731 20.76 -21.15 12.32
CA ASN A 731 20.63 -21.50 10.91
C ASN A 731 19.47 -20.73 10.28
N GLY A 732 19.80 -19.71 9.49
CA GLY A 732 18.87 -18.91 8.68
C GLY A 732 18.01 -19.73 7.70
N ASN A 733 18.04 -21.05 7.79
CA ASN A 733 17.35 -22.00 6.93
C ASN A 733 15.83 -22.09 7.16
N LEU A 734 15.27 -21.34 8.13
CA LEU A 734 13.83 -21.30 8.35
C LEU A 734 13.18 -19.96 7.98
N ALA A 735 13.89 -19.07 7.31
CA ALA A 735 13.23 -18.06 6.52
C ALA A 735 12.76 -18.74 5.23
N PHE A 736 11.48 -18.94 5.11
CA PHE A 736 10.87 -19.61 3.96
C PHE A 736 9.57 -18.92 3.59
N SER A 737 9.17 -19.12 2.35
CA SER A 737 7.85 -18.73 1.86
C SER A 737 6.97 -19.97 1.75
N ASP A 738 5.69 -19.75 1.74
CA ASP A 738 4.67 -20.71 1.37
C ASP A 738 3.65 -20.02 0.45
N THR A 739 2.64 -20.72 0.02
CA THR A 739 1.65 -20.16 -0.88
C THR A 739 0.25 -20.22 -0.29
N THR A 740 -0.61 -19.31 -0.76
CA THR A 740 -2.04 -19.34 -0.52
C THR A 740 -2.80 -19.24 -1.84
N SER A 741 -4.00 -19.79 -1.88
CA SER A 741 -4.91 -19.64 -3.01
C SER A 741 -6.25 -19.11 -2.52
N LEU A 742 -6.78 -18.12 -3.24
CA LEU A 742 -7.98 -17.39 -2.87
C LEU A 742 -9.07 -17.51 -3.95
N ASP A 743 -10.30 -17.61 -3.51
CA ASP A 743 -11.51 -17.40 -4.31
C ASP A 743 -12.12 -16.06 -3.90
N VAL A 744 -12.03 -15.08 -4.79
CA VAL A 744 -12.42 -13.69 -4.53
C VAL A 744 -13.62 -13.34 -5.38
N THR A 745 -14.77 -13.22 -4.78
CA THR A 745 -16.02 -12.86 -5.45
C THR A 745 -16.57 -11.54 -4.92
N GLY A 746 -17.43 -10.88 -5.67
CA GLY A 746 -18.05 -9.67 -5.14
C GLY A 746 -18.82 -8.86 -6.15
N TYR A 747 -19.23 -7.68 -5.71
CA TYR A 747 -19.96 -6.71 -6.51
C TYR A 747 -19.26 -5.37 -6.48
N GLU A 748 -19.30 -4.67 -7.61
CA GLU A 748 -18.86 -3.30 -7.77
C GLU A 748 -19.96 -2.50 -8.46
N PHE A 749 -20.28 -1.36 -7.88
CA PHE A 749 -21.16 -0.38 -8.45
C PHE A 749 -20.46 0.96 -8.51
N GLU A 750 -20.55 1.63 -9.63
CA GLU A 750 -20.04 2.99 -9.82
C GLU A 750 -21.02 3.79 -10.66
N ILE A 751 -21.19 5.05 -10.33
CA ILE A 751 -21.90 6.02 -11.13
C ILE A 751 -21.16 7.34 -11.14
N THR A 752 -20.94 7.88 -12.33
CA THR A 752 -20.51 9.26 -12.58
C THR A 752 -21.60 9.98 -13.37
N ALA A 753 -21.96 11.17 -12.92
CA ALA A 753 -23.05 11.90 -13.54
C ALA A 753 -22.82 13.41 -13.52
N ASN A 754 -23.20 14.06 -14.62
CA ASN A 754 -23.34 15.50 -14.75
C ASN A 754 -24.81 15.83 -15.11
N PRO A 755 -25.78 15.66 -14.17
CA PRO A 755 -27.22 15.79 -14.45
C PRO A 755 -27.58 17.14 -15.06
N THR A 756 -26.87 18.17 -14.62
CA THR A 756 -26.98 19.52 -15.16
C THR A 756 -25.57 20.06 -15.40
N ARG A 757 -25.46 21.20 -16.08
CA ARG A 757 -24.16 21.88 -16.25
C ARG A 757 -23.52 22.29 -14.92
N ASN A 758 -24.29 22.32 -13.85
CA ASN A 758 -23.92 22.84 -12.56
C ASN A 758 -23.70 21.76 -11.49
N LEU A 759 -24.25 20.56 -11.68
CA LEU A 759 -24.17 19.48 -10.70
C LEU A 759 -23.34 18.33 -11.25
N ARG A 760 -22.32 17.92 -10.50
CA ARG A 760 -21.47 16.77 -10.77
C ARG A 760 -21.55 15.81 -9.61
N LEU A 761 -21.68 14.53 -9.91
CA LEU A 761 -21.83 13.46 -8.92
C LEU A 761 -20.90 12.30 -9.24
N GLN A 762 -20.35 11.70 -8.19
CA GLN A 762 -19.69 10.39 -8.27
C GLN A 762 -20.10 9.58 -7.05
N ALA A 763 -20.43 8.30 -7.28
CA ALA A 763 -20.63 7.34 -6.20
C ALA A 763 -20.00 6.00 -6.58
N SER A 764 -19.46 5.32 -5.59
CA SER A 764 -18.92 3.97 -5.74
C SER A 764 -19.34 3.11 -4.54
N TYR A 765 -19.50 1.82 -4.79
CA TYR A 765 -19.76 0.80 -3.78
C TYR A 765 -19.09 -0.50 -4.18
N GLY A 766 -18.40 -1.13 -3.25
CA GLY A 766 -17.76 -2.41 -3.43
C GLY A 766 -18.02 -3.34 -2.26
N LYS A 767 -18.31 -4.62 -2.55
CA LYS A 767 -18.49 -5.66 -1.54
C LYS A 767 -17.73 -6.90 -1.96
N PRO A 768 -16.48 -7.06 -1.47
CA PRO A 768 -15.69 -8.26 -1.73
C PRO A 768 -16.08 -9.39 -0.78
N ASP A 769 -15.89 -10.64 -1.22
CA ASP A 769 -15.89 -11.85 -0.40
C ASP A 769 -14.68 -12.68 -0.85
N ALA A 770 -13.67 -12.79 -0.01
CA ALA A 770 -12.44 -13.53 -0.30
C ALA A 770 -12.30 -14.71 0.64
N LYS A 771 -12.26 -15.92 0.08
CA LYS A 771 -12.16 -17.18 0.79
C LYS A 771 -10.86 -17.89 0.43
N ILE A 772 -10.26 -18.49 1.43
CA ILE A 772 -9.09 -19.33 1.28
C ILE A 772 -9.52 -20.64 0.64
N ILE A 773 -8.89 -21.01 -0.49
CA ILE A 773 -9.08 -22.32 -1.13
C ILE A 773 -8.01 -23.28 -0.63
N ASP A 774 -6.76 -22.84 -0.67
CA ASP A 774 -5.61 -23.57 -0.18
C ASP A 774 -4.65 -22.59 0.53
N TYR A 775 -4.08 -23.04 1.64
CA TYR A 775 -3.29 -22.17 2.50
C TYR A 775 -2.14 -22.94 3.11
N TYR A 776 -0.93 -22.44 2.91
CA TYR A 776 0.32 -22.98 3.45
C TYR A 776 0.48 -24.48 3.28
N PRO A 777 0.41 -25.04 2.04
CA PRO A 777 0.48 -26.47 1.81
C PRO A 777 1.81 -27.08 2.30
N GLY A 778 2.93 -26.40 2.06
CA GLY A 778 4.25 -26.83 2.53
C GLY A 778 4.35 -26.83 4.06
N SER A 779 3.88 -25.77 4.70
CA SER A 779 3.90 -25.63 6.16
C SER A 779 2.99 -26.66 6.84
N ARG A 780 1.80 -26.91 6.31
CA ARG A 780 0.89 -27.94 6.84
C ARG A 780 1.51 -29.33 6.76
N GLN A 781 2.13 -29.66 5.62
CA GLN A 781 2.82 -30.93 5.46
C GLN A 781 3.98 -31.07 6.45
N TYR A 782 4.77 -30.02 6.64
CA TYR A 782 5.88 -29.98 7.57
C TYR A 782 5.40 -30.13 9.03
N VAL A 783 4.36 -29.40 9.44
CA VAL A 783 3.78 -29.51 10.78
C VAL A 783 3.24 -30.91 11.02
N ALA A 784 2.49 -31.48 10.09
CA ALA A 784 1.95 -32.84 10.21
C ALA A 784 3.04 -33.89 10.39
N ALA A 785 4.16 -33.75 9.67
CA ALA A 785 5.30 -34.69 9.79
C ALA A 785 6.06 -34.56 11.11
N ASN A 786 6.10 -33.38 11.75
CA ASN A 786 6.92 -33.09 12.91
C ASN A 786 6.13 -32.99 14.23
N LEU A 787 4.82 -32.86 14.21
CA LEU A 787 3.98 -32.60 15.38
C LEU A 787 4.12 -33.71 16.42
N GLY A 788 4.18 -34.98 16.00
CA GLY A 788 4.39 -36.13 16.91
C GLY A 788 5.71 -36.04 17.67
N THR A 789 6.77 -35.66 16.97
CA THR A 789 8.12 -35.47 17.53
C THR A 789 8.15 -34.32 18.53
N TRP A 790 7.54 -33.17 18.17
CA TRP A 790 7.45 -32.01 19.08
C TRP A 790 6.65 -32.32 20.34
N ASN A 791 5.51 -33.01 20.19
CA ASN A 791 4.68 -33.41 21.32
C ASN A 791 5.37 -34.45 22.23
N ALA A 792 6.21 -35.34 21.68
CA ALA A 792 7.00 -36.27 22.48
C ALA A 792 7.97 -35.51 23.42
N VAL A 793 8.59 -34.44 22.94
CA VAL A 793 9.45 -33.57 23.75
C VAL A 793 8.63 -32.81 24.80
N VAL A 794 7.48 -32.28 24.45
CA VAL A 794 6.55 -31.61 25.39
C VAL A 794 6.12 -32.58 26.50
N ASN A 795 5.87 -33.85 26.20
CA ASN A 795 5.41 -34.86 27.15
C ASN A 795 6.55 -35.46 28.01
N ASN A 796 7.80 -35.12 27.73
CA ASN A 796 8.92 -35.59 28.54
C ASN A 796 8.91 -34.93 29.92
N SER A 797 8.65 -35.70 30.96
CA SER A 797 8.58 -35.22 32.34
C SER A 797 9.90 -34.67 32.89
N ALA A 798 11.03 -35.09 32.32
CA ALA A 798 12.37 -34.63 32.71
C ALA A 798 12.72 -33.24 32.09
N LEU A 799 11.93 -32.75 31.14
CA LEU A 799 12.15 -31.44 30.55
C LEU A 799 11.81 -30.32 31.54
N ASP A 800 12.64 -29.32 31.60
CA ASP A 800 12.40 -28.09 32.36
C ASP A 800 10.97 -27.53 32.09
N PRO A 801 10.18 -27.25 33.14
CA PRO A 801 8.79 -26.82 32.99
C PRO A 801 8.63 -25.58 32.13
N SER A 802 9.58 -24.62 32.17
CA SER A 802 9.54 -23.40 31.35
C SER A 802 9.77 -23.72 29.89
N ARG A 803 10.81 -24.53 29.57
CA ARG A 803 11.10 -24.91 28.17
C ARG A 803 9.98 -25.75 27.56
N ARG A 804 9.39 -26.67 28.36
CA ARG A 804 8.21 -27.46 27.95
C ARG A 804 7.09 -26.56 27.54
N ALA A 805 6.84 -25.64 28.39
CA ALA A 805 5.76 -24.72 28.25
C ALA A 805 5.96 -23.78 27.04
N ASP A 806 7.18 -23.30 26.78
CA ASP A 806 7.53 -22.49 25.64
C ASP A 806 7.27 -23.22 24.32
N LEU A 807 7.72 -24.48 24.25
CA LEU A 807 7.49 -25.29 23.07
C LEU A 807 6.01 -25.56 22.84
N GLN A 808 5.26 -25.84 23.91
CA GLN A 808 3.81 -26.03 23.81
C GLN A 808 3.07 -24.80 23.28
N ALA A 809 3.45 -23.59 23.73
CA ALA A 809 2.85 -22.36 23.23
C ALA A 809 3.22 -22.09 21.78
N ALA A 810 4.46 -22.34 21.38
CA ALA A 810 4.88 -22.20 20.00
C ALA A 810 4.11 -23.16 19.08
N ILE A 811 3.92 -24.42 19.48
CA ILE A 811 3.10 -25.38 18.74
C ILE A 811 1.65 -24.92 18.66
N ALA A 812 1.06 -24.47 19.76
CA ALA A 812 -0.31 -23.96 19.78
C ALA A 812 -0.48 -22.73 18.89
N SER A 813 0.49 -21.83 18.85
CA SER A 813 0.49 -20.67 17.96
C SER A 813 0.48 -21.08 16.48
N VAL A 814 1.31 -22.05 16.11
CA VAL A 814 1.34 -22.57 14.72
C VAL A 814 0.02 -23.25 14.37
N GLN A 815 -0.53 -24.08 15.26
CA GLN A 815 -1.81 -24.72 15.02
C GLN A 815 -2.94 -23.71 14.87
N ASN A 816 -2.99 -22.68 15.72
CA ASN A 816 -3.97 -21.63 15.60
C ASN A 816 -3.84 -20.88 14.27
N SER A 817 -2.62 -20.58 13.83
CA SER A 817 -2.39 -19.93 12.52
C SER A 817 -2.90 -20.79 11.36
N LEU A 818 -2.71 -22.11 11.43
CA LEU A 818 -3.23 -23.04 10.42
C LEU A 818 -4.76 -23.15 10.47
N ASP A 819 -5.37 -23.08 11.65
CA ASP A 819 -6.83 -23.12 11.81
C ASP A 819 -7.48 -21.83 11.27
N GLN A 820 -6.85 -20.69 11.47
CA GLN A 820 -7.29 -19.43 10.89
C GLN A 820 -7.28 -19.46 9.36
N ALA A 821 -6.32 -20.17 8.79
CA ALA A 821 -6.05 -20.27 7.37
C ALA A 821 -6.71 -21.47 6.67
N ARG A 822 -7.64 -22.16 7.32
CA ARG A 822 -8.29 -23.35 6.75
C ARG A 822 -9.07 -23.04 5.48
N PRO A 823 -9.21 -23.99 4.55
CA PRO A 823 -10.04 -23.82 3.36
C PRO A 823 -11.49 -23.43 3.71
N GLY A 824 -12.03 -22.46 2.99
CA GLY A 824 -13.35 -21.88 3.23
C GLY A 824 -13.37 -20.74 4.27
N ALA A 825 -12.27 -20.51 5.01
CA ALA A 825 -12.14 -19.34 5.88
C ALA A 825 -12.04 -18.06 5.06
N LYS A 826 -12.47 -16.96 5.66
CA LYS A 826 -12.30 -15.62 5.06
C LYS A 826 -10.82 -15.23 5.07
N ASN A 827 -10.38 -14.53 4.06
CA ASN A 827 -9.03 -13.96 4.04
C ASN A 827 -8.87 -12.88 5.12
N LEU A 828 -7.76 -12.92 5.86
CA LEU A 828 -7.43 -11.88 6.84
C LEU A 828 -7.24 -10.53 6.14
N GLY A 829 -7.66 -9.45 6.79
CA GLY A 829 -7.61 -8.12 6.20
C GLY A 829 -8.75 -7.81 5.22
N LEU A 830 -9.67 -8.75 4.95
CA LEU A 830 -10.80 -8.54 4.08
C LEU A 830 -11.74 -7.46 4.64
N VAL A 831 -11.93 -6.40 3.88
CA VAL A 831 -12.88 -5.33 4.22
C VAL A 831 -14.30 -5.77 3.87
N LYS A 832 -15.25 -5.51 4.76
CA LYS A 832 -16.63 -5.96 4.58
C LYS A 832 -17.33 -5.34 3.39
N TYR A 833 -17.10 -4.04 3.13
CA TYR A 833 -17.52 -3.28 1.95
C TYR A 833 -16.84 -1.90 1.96
N THR A 834 -16.77 -1.28 0.79
CA THR A 834 -16.36 0.11 0.61
C THR A 834 -17.50 0.89 -0.02
N ALA A 835 -17.61 2.17 0.30
CA ALA A 835 -18.56 3.07 -0.35
C ALA A 835 -17.98 4.48 -0.39
N ALA A 836 -18.22 5.21 -1.46
CA ALA A 836 -17.89 6.62 -1.54
C ALA A 836 -18.96 7.38 -2.31
N PHE A 837 -19.17 8.62 -1.93
CA PHE A 837 -20.06 9.56 -2.62
C PHE A 837 -19.48 10.96 -2.55
N PHE A 838 -19.49 11.67 -3.68
CA PHE A 838 -19.12 13.07 -3.76
C PHE A 838 -20.07 13.80 -4.71
N ALA A 839 -20.50 14.97 -4.30
CA ALA A 839 -21.30 15.87 -5.11
C ALA A 839 -20.70 17.28 -5.09
N ASN A 840 -20.68 17.95 -6.22
CA ASN A 840 -20.25 19.33 -6.36
C ASN A 840 -21.29 20.12 -7.20
N TYR A 841 -21.71 21.26 -6.68
CA TYR A 841 -22.67 22.16 -7.32
C TYR A 841 -22.07 23.54 -7.55
N THR A 842 -22.13 24.03 -8.78
CA THR A 842 -21.71 25.37 -9.18
C THR A 842 -22.93 26.26 -9.21
N PHE A 843 -22.93 27.35 -8.43
CA PHE A 843 -24.05 28.30 -8.35
C PHE A 843 -24.08 29.23 -9.56
N THR A 844 -25.30 29.48 -10.08
CA THR A 844 -25.53 30.36 -11.26
C THR A 844 -26.35 31.59 -10.93
N GLY A 845 -26.93 31.70 -9.71
CA GLY A 845 -27.64 32.89 -9.29
C GLY A 845 -26.71 34.11 -9.14
N GLU A 846 -27.17 35.28 -9.47
CA GLU A 846 -26.38 36.53 -9.47
C GLU A 846 -25.56 36.76 -8.20
N MET A 847 -26.12 36.47 -7.03
CA MET A 847 -25.46 36.64 -5.73
C MET A 847 -24.33 35.64 -5.48
N LEU A 848 -24.41 34.42 -6.04
CA LEU A 848 -23.45 33.33 -5.81
C LEU A 848 -22.71 32.93 -7.09
N GLN A 849 -22.76 33.78 -8.12
CA GLN A 849 -22.06 33.50 -9.38
C GLN A 849 -20.56 33.30 -9.14
N GLY A 850 -20.02 32.22 -9.70
CA GLY A 850 -18.62 31.82 -9.53
C GLY A 850 -18.34 30.96 -8.30
N PHE A 851 -19.31 30.84 -7.37
CA PHE A 851 -19.16 29.90 -6.24
C PHE A 851 -19.52 28.48 -6.66
N SER A 852 -18.80 27.52 -6.10
CA SER A 852 -19.17 26.11 -6.08
C SER A 852 -19.01 25.54 -4.70
N ALA A 853 -19.88 24.60 -4.33
CA ALA A 853 -19.80 23.89 -3.07
C ALA A 853 -19.97 22.38 -3.29
N GLY A 854 -19.15 21.60 -2.65
CA GLY A 854 -19.20 20.14 -2.72
C GLY A 854 -19.04 19.50 -1.36
N ALA A 855 -19.59 18.30 -1.24
CA ALA A 855 -19.43 17.46 -0.05
C ALA A 855 -19.31 16.00 -0.45
N GLY A 856 -18.55 15.24 0.34
CA GLY A 856 -18.34 13.84 0.10
C GLY A 856 -18.16 13.04 1.38
N VAL A 857 -18.38 11.75 1.24
CA VAL A 857 -18.12 10.75 2.26
C VAL A 857 -17.50 9.53 1.62
N SER A 858 -16.46 8.99 2.23
CA SER A 858 -15.96 7.65 1.92
C SER A 858 -15.99 6.79 3.17
N TYR A 859 -16.37 5.54 3.01
CA TYR A 859 -16.56 4.58 4.08
C TYR A 859 -15.81 3.29 3.73
N THR A 860 -14.93 2.88 4.63
CA THR A 860 -14.29 1.58 4.62
C THR A 860 -14.89 0.75 5.76
N GLY A 861 -15.55 -0.35 5.43
CA GLY A 861 -16.20 -1.22 6.37
C GLY A 861 -15.21 -1.91 7.31
N ARG A 862 -15.74 -2.62 8.30
CA ARG A 862 -14.95 -3.38 9.26
C ARG A 862 -14.07 -4.40 8.56
N THR A 863 -12.82 -4.49 8.98
CA THR A 863 -11.82 -5.43 8.43
C THR A 863 -11.85 -6.73 9.22
N TYR A 864 -11.89 -7.87 8.54
CA TYR A 864 -11.89 -9.18 9.18
C TYR A 864 -10.53 -9.44 9.83
N ALA A 865 -10.53 -9.70 11.14
CA ALA A 865 -9.34 -9.89 11.97
C ALA A 865 -9.08 -11.36 12.37
N GLY A 866 -10.02 -12.26 12.07
CA GLY A 866 -9.87 -13.69 12.32
C GLY A 866 -10.99 -14.32 13.15
N ILE A 867 -10.83 -15.61 13.45
CA ILE A 867 -11.70 -16.38 14.36
C ILE A 867 -10.88 -16.76 15.58
N PHE A 868 -11.36 -16.38 16.76
CA PHE A 868 -10.77 -16.78 18.04
C PHE A 868 -11.86 -17.39 18.91
N ASP A 869 -11.60 -18.56 19.47
CA ASP A 869 -12.56 -19.34 20.27
C ASP A 869 -13.93 -19.50 19.59
N GLY A 870 -13.94 -19.71 18.27
CA GLY A 870 -15.14 -19.89 17.46
C GLY A 870 -15.94 -18.61 17.17
N ARG A 871 -15.44 -17.42 17.56
CA ARG A 871 -16.05 -16.10 17.29
C ARG A 871 -15.27 -15.33 16.25
N GLU A 872 -15.96 -14.69 15.31
CA GLU A 872 -15.36 -13.77 14.34
C GLU A 872 -15.07 -12.41 14.98
N TYR A 873 -13.86 -11.90 14.75
CA TYR A 873 -13.42 -10.56 15.17
C TYR A 873 -13.22 -9.68 13.97
N TYR A 874 -13.55 -8.42 14.15
CA TYR A 874 -13.46 -7.39 13.11
C TYR A 874 -12.86 -6.12 13.67
N GLY A 875 -11.91 -5.54 12.96
CA GLY A 875 -11.39 -4.21 13.23
C GLY A 875 -12.44 -3.11 13.08
N SER A 876 -12.05 -1.88 13.26
CA SER A 876 -12.95 -0.73 13.15
C SER A 876 -13.30 -0.41 11.69
N ALA A 877 -14.47 0.18 11.49
CA ALA A 877 -14.80 0.84 10.23
C ALA A 877 -14.23 2.26 10.22
N VAL A 878 -13.91 2.77 9.04
CA VAL A 878 -13.36 4.12 8.84
C VAL A 878 -14.32 4.94 7.99
N THR A 879 -14.71 6.11 8.48
CA THR A 879 -15.49 7.09 7.71
C THR A 879 -14.66 8.35 7.52
N ASN A 880 -14.51 8.79 6.29
CA ASN A 880 -13.90 10.07 5.96
C ASN A 880 -14.97 10.99 5.35
N THR A 881 -15.04 12.22 5.83
CA THR A 881 -15.95 13.24 5.32
C THR A 881 -15.15 14.38 4.74
N SER A 882 -15.52 14.85 3.56
CA SER A 882 -14.84 15.95 2.86
C SER A 882 -15.85 17.01 2.47
N ALA A 883 -15.42 18.26 2.47
CA ALA A 883 -16.19 19.38 1.93
C ALA A 883 -15.27 20.29 1.11
N VAL A 884 -15.82 20.93 0.11
CA VAL A 884 -15.12 21.95 -0.68
C VAL A 884 -16.02 23.17 -0.88
N LEU A 885 -15.43 24.34 -0.78
CA LEU A 885 -16.02 25.60 -1.20
C LEU A 885 -15.02 26.27 -2.13
N ALA A 886 -15.40 26.53 -3.37
CA ALA A 886 -14.52 27.21 -4.32
C ALA A 886 -15.20 28.45 -4.92
N TYR A 887 -14.39 29.42 -5.33
CA TYR A 887 -14.80 30.66 -5.94
C TYR A 887 -13.94 30.95 -7.17
N GLU A 888 -14.56 30.99 -8.32
CA GLU A 888 -13.93 31.37 -9.60
C GLU A 888 -14.25 32.83 -9.90
N THR A 889 -13.23 33.63 -10.07
CA THR A 889 -13.35 35.08 -10.27
C THR A 889 -12.24 35.59 -11.19
N LYS A 890 -12.23 36.88 -11.45
CA LYS A 890 -11.11 37.58 -12.10
C LYS A 890 -10.49 38.56 -11.10
N PHE A 891 -9.30 38.23 -10.61
CA PHE A 891 -8.52 39.11 -9.77
C PHE A 891 -7.65 40.03 -10.66
N ARG A 892 -7.92 41.34 -10.69
CA ARG A 892 -7.26 42.32 -11.62
C ARG A 892 -7.28 41.88 -13.08
N GLY A 893 -8.38 41.28 -13.53
CA GLY A 893 -8.55 40.79 -14.91
C GLY A 893 -7.99 39.37 -15.15
N ILE A 894 -7.25 38.76 -14.21
CA ILE A 894 -6.66 37.43 -14.29
C ILE A 894 -7.67 36.39 -13.74
N PRO A 895 -8.10 35.40 -14.54
CA PRO A 895 -8.91 34.28 -14.04
C PRO A 895 -8.24 33.61 -12.84
N THR A 896 -8.99 33.53 -11.75
CA THR A 896 -8.47 33.06 -10.46
C THR A 896 -9.48 32.10 -9.84
N ARG A 897 -9.01 30.92 -9.40
CA ARG A 897 -9.78 29.98 -8.60
C ARG A 897 -9.22 29.95 -7.20
N LEU A 898 -10.06 30.24 -6.21
CA LEU A 898 -9.80 30.05 -4.79
C LEU A 898 -10.60 28.84 -4.34
N ALA A 899 -10.00 27.95 -3.54
CA ALA A 899 -10.76 26.84 -2.98
C ALA A 899 -10.33 26.53 -1.53
N LEU A 900 -11.32 26.22 -0.71
CA LEU A 900 -11.15 25.71 0.65
C LEU A 900 -11.62 24.25 0.65
N ASN A 901 -10.70 23.33 0.84
CA ASN A 901 -10.98 21.90 1.05
C ASN A 901 -10.90 21.61 2.55
N ILE A 902 -11.85 20.83 3.05
CA ILE A 902 -11.92 20.40 4.45
C ILE A 902 -11.97 18.89 4.48
N ASP A 903 -10.94 18.26 5.02
CA ASP A 903 -10.90 16.82 5.26
C ASP A 903 -11.30 16.49 6.68
N ASN A 904 -11.93 15.33 6.89
CA ASN A 904 -12.51 14.91 8.17
C ASN A 904 -13.41 15.97 8.80
N VAL A 905 -14.42 16.44 8.05
CA VAL A 905 -15.38 17.50 8.47
C VAL A 905 -15.99 17.22 9.83
N LEU A 906 -16.26 15.94 10.15
CA LEU A 906 -16.86 15.53 11.42
C LEU A 906 -15.84 15.43 12.57
N ASP A 907 -14.55 15.65 12.30
CA ASP A 907 -13.44 15.60 13.26
C ASP A 907 -13.41 14.32 14.09
N GLN A 908 -13.57 13.18 13.41
CA GLN A 908 -13.52 11.86 14.05
C GLN A 908 -12.11 11.57 14.57
N LYS A 909 -12.00 11.20 15.84
CA LYS A 909 -10.74 10.97 16.55
C LYS A 909 -10.67 9.61 17.25
N ASP A 910 -11.66 8.75 17.05
CA ASP A 910 -11.70 7.45 17.70
C ASP A 910 -10.56 6.55 17.21
N PRO A 911 -9.98 5.71 18.07
CA PRO A 911 -8.98 4.74 17.68
C PRO A 911 -9.56 3.74 16.69
N ILE A 912 -8.82 3.48 15.63
CA ILE A 912 -9.16 2.51 14.59
C ILE A 912 -8.42 1.20 14.91
N VAL A 913 -9.14 0.20 15.38
CA VAL A 913 -8.59 -1.12 15.74
C VAL A 913 -8.28 -1.90 14.46
N THR A 914 -7.06 -2.44 14.37
CA THR A 914 -6.57 -3.20 13.21
C THR A 914 -6.60 -4.72 13.42
N GLY A 915 -6.44 -5.20 14.64
CA GLY A 915 -6.37 -6.63 14.97
C GLY A 915 -6.65 -6.94 16.43
N TYR A 916 -6.64 -8.23 16.75
CA TYR A 916 -6.87 -8.77 18.09
C TYR A 916 -5.84 -9.83 18.46
N HIS A 917 -5.49 -9.89 19.75
CA HIS A 917 -4.61 -10.94 20.27
C HIS A 917 -5.31 -12.28 20.37
N TRP A 918 -4.71 -13.31 19.82
CA TRP A 918 -5.24 -14.66 19.95
C TRP A 918 -5.07 -15.24 21.36
N GLY A 919 -4.06 -14.82 22.12
CA GLY A 919 -3.68 -15.38 23.42
C GLY A 919 -4.14 -14.59 24.66
N TYR A 920 -4.76 -13.42 24.47
CA TYR A 920 -5.18 -12.57 25.58
C TYR A 920 -6.66 -12.23 25.51
N THR A 921 -7.34 -12.35 26.64
CA THR A 921 -8.76 -12.01 26.78
C THR A 921 -8.97 -11.06 27.96
N ASP A 922 -10.03 -10.27 27.89
CA ASP A 922 -10.53 -9.50 29.02
C ASP A 922 -11.25 -10.42 30.04
N GLU A 923 -11.74 -9.83 31.13
CA GLU A 923 -12.49 -10.54 32.18
C GLU A 923 -13.77 -11.21 31.67
N ALA A 924 -14.35 -10.71 30.58
CA ALA A 924 -15.52 -11.25 29.93
C ALA A 924 -15.20 -12.34 28.89
N GLY A 925 -13.92 -12.66 28.70
CA GLY A 925 -13.45 -13.64 27.72
C GLY A 925 -13.42 -13.13 26.29
N ASN A 926 -13.46 -11.81 26.04
CA ASN A 926 -13.27 -11.26 24.72
C ASN A 926 -11.78 -11.04 24.46
N HIS A 927 -11.32 -11.36 23.26
CA HIS A 927 -9.95 -11.10 22.87
C HIS A 927 -9.68 -9.58 22.85
N ILE A 928 -8.55 -9.17 23.40
CA ILE A 928 -8.14 -7.78 23.44
C ILE A 928 -7.55 -7.35 22.09
N ARG A 929 -7.61 -6.05 21.81
CA ARG A 929 -7.03 -5.50 20.57
C ARG A 929 -5.51 -5.70 20.51
N ASP A 930 -4.98 -6.04 19.35
CA ASP A 930 -3.54 -6.19 19.09
C ASP A 930 -2.89 -4.91 18.59
N GLY A 931 -3.64 -4.07 17.87
CA GLY A 931 -3.13 -2.82 17.36
C GLY A 931 -4.25 -1.85 17.00
N TYR A 932 -3.89 -0.57 16.96
CA TYR A 932 -4.80 0.50 16.56
C TYR A 932 -4.00 1.71 16.09
N TYR A 933 -4.67 2.60 15.35
CA TYR A 933 -4.13 3.90 14.96
C TYR A 933 -5.21 4.98 15.07
N PHE A 934 -4.81 6.25 14.98
CA PHE A 934 -5.73 7.37 14.99
C PHE A 934 -5.84 8.01 13.62
N GLN A 935 -7.06 8.40 13.26
CA GLN A 935 -7.34 9.16 12.05
C GLN A 935 -6.82 10.60 12.20
N ALA A 936 -6.40 11.20 11.08
CA ALA A 936 -6.03 12.61 11.05
C ALA A 936 -7.20 13.49 11.52
N PRO A 937 -6.98 14.52 12.36
CA PRO A 937 -8.03 15.46 12.76
C PRO A 937 -8.51 16.25 11.55
N ARG A 938 -9.57 17.05 11.75
CA ARG A 938 -10.05 17.95 10.71
C ARG A 938 -8.94 18.85 10.20
N THR A 939 -8.73 18.82 8.88
CA THR A 939 -7.71 19.62 8.21
C THR A 939 -8.36 20.59 7.23
N PHE A 940 -7.90 21.82 7.24
CA PHE A 940 -8.32 22.86 6.31
C PHE A 940 -7.19 23.12 5.32
N ARG A 941 -7.50 23.13 4.03
CA ARG A 941 -6.56 23.38 2.93
C ARG A 941 -7.10 24.50 2.05
N LEU A 942 -6.39 25.61 2.00
CA LEU A 942 -6.72 26.77 1.16
C LEU A 942 -5.80 26.78 -0.05
N SER A 943 -6.38 26.88 -1.25
CA SER A 943 -5.64 26.95 -2.50
C SER A 943 -6.02 28.19 -3.32
N ALA A 944 -5.07 28.72 -4.05
CA ALA A 944 -5.26 29.78 -5.05
C ALA A 944 -4.52 29.38 -6.34
N ARG A 945 -5.22 29.44 -7.49
CA ARG A 945 -4.66 29.18 -8.82
C ARG A 945 -5.01 30.34 -9.74
N PHE A 946 -4.02 30.85 -10.43
CA PHE A 946 -4.16 31.95 -11.40
C PHE A 946 -3.94 31.39 -12.81
N THR A 947 -4.62 31.96 -13.82
CA THR A 947 -4.44 31.56 -15.22
C THR A 947 -4.12 32.80 -16.06
N PHE A 948 -2.92 32.84 -16.62
CA PHE A 948 -2.45 33.90 -17.49
C PHE A 948 -2.47 33.46 -18.94
#